data_636fa979759ba6cf1940fab40847d40e
#
_entry.id   636fa979759ba6cf1940fab40847d40e
#
_cell.length_a   1.000
_cell.length_b   1.000
_cell.length_c   1.000
_cell.angle_alpha   90.00
_cell.angle_beta   90.00
_cell.angle_gamma   90.00
#
_symmetry.space_group_name_H-M   'P 1'
#
loop_
_entity.id
_entity.type
_entity.pdbx_description
1 polymer ?
#
loop_
_entity_poly.entity_id
_entity_poly.type
_entity_poly.pdbx_seq_one_letter_code
_entity_poly.pdbx_strand_id
1 'polypeptide(L)'
;MAFPDDPLGVRVDLQAGGVWTNVTADAYTRDPITITRGQPDGAAVSDPSRCTVTLNNKNGKYSPRNPLSPYYGLIGRNTPIRISVPGPTSYLSTNGAAGAGAQTPDHASLDITGDLDIRVEAEGDWWSSSNRLFGKWGNVGQQSYRLQVDRGTLYLIWSPDGGTNPFFAGWSIPAATPRRTAFRVTLDVDNGAGKFYTEFFTAPTLDGPWTRYATFTGDAATSIFNSTTPLTLGGFTVGLTGPVHRAELRNGINGPVVASPDLRALAPGTTSWTDSSGQPWTLMGQSDQVEVTNRVNRFHGVASSWPPRWAPSGQDVWVPIEAAGTLRRLGQGKKALASTLRRRLPSQTSLLAYWPCEDAAGSSQAYSPLPGGSPLAVSRWDFAQDDTLGGSSPLPVIAPGGTMRGTVPAPATASTVWAICMPYRVEGTPPNVEQEMLSWTTTGTGRRWRITMGASGTHLFAYDASGALVLDSTIITSLAQFNGWMRLEFTARQSGSNISYTLTWTVVNGAAFIVNGSVPGTVGRVTAVDTSFGPGLPDLRVGHIGVFSADATSAAYASADHGYNRERAAARLWRLAGEESRTVSVVFPAGYSYTSMSLGPQRPETLLDLVQQCADSDFGVLTEDRATSALAYRPREYRYNLTPRMVLDYAAGDVAPPLEPVDDDQATRNDRTVNRIGGSSGRAVLESGPMSVQAPPTGVGLYDDSTDLSLADDTLPQQIASWLLHLGTWDESRVPTVQLALHKTPHLIPA
;
A
#
# COMPACT_ATOMS: atom_id res chain seq x y z
N MET A 1 11.54 13.57 -38.30
CA MET A 1 10.11 13.85 -38.60
C MET A 1 9.29 13.10 -37.55
N ALA A 2 8.08 13.50 -37.28
CA ALA A 2 7.20 12.84 -36.31
C ALA A 2 5.97 12.30 -37.02
N PHE A 3 5.23 11.39 -36.35
CA PHE A 3 3.93 10.96 -36.84
C PHE A 3 3.03 12.18 -37.13
N PRO A 4 2.29 12.25 -38.26
CA PRO A 4 2.03 11.15 -39.20
C PRO A 4 3.06 10.97 -40.35
N ASP A 5 4.03 11.85 -40.52
CA ASP A 5 5.01 11.78 -41.60
C ASP A 5 5.93 10.56 -41.45
N ASP A 6 6.27 10.19 -40.24
CA ASP A 6 6.98 8.96 -39.91
C ASP A 6 6.04 7.94 -39.26
N PRO A 7 6.29 6.62 -39.38
CA PRO A 7 5.56 5.60 -38.68
C PRO A 7 5.57 5.82 -37.17
N LEU A 8 4.46 5.47 -36.49
CA LEU A 8 4.31 5.66 -35.02
C LEU A 8 5.39 4.98 -34.16
N GLY A 9 6.21 4.10 -34.73
CA GLY A 9 7.30 3.45 -34.02
C GLY A 9 6.86 2.57 -32.83
N VAL A 10 5.68 1.92 -32.97
CA VAL A 10 5.17 1.00 -31.94
C VAL A 10 6.17 -0.11 -31.68
N ARG A 11 6.38 -0.44 -30.41
CA ARG A 11 7.21 -1.58 -29.99
C ARG A 11 6.40 -2.52 -29.11
N VAL A 12 6.52 -3.81 -29.39
CA VAL A 12 5.93 -4.91 -28.63
C VAL A 12 7.06 -5.68 -27.96
N ASP A 13 7.03 -5.78 -26.65
CA ASP A 13 8.01 -6.55 -25.87
C ASP A 13 7.30 -7.64 -25.04
N LEU A 14 7.90 -8.82 -25.01
CA LEU A 14 7.53 -9.94 -24.12
C LEU A 14 8.64 -10.18 -23.10
N GLN A 15 8.27 -10.48 -21.85
CA GLN A 15 9.26 -10.88 -20.84
C GLN A 15 9.46 -12.39 -20.88
N ALA A 16 10.39 -12.85 -21.70
CA ALA A 16 10.71 -14.27 -21.82
C ALA A 16 11.82 -14.65 -20.83
N GLY A 17 11.53 -15.60 -19.91
CA GLY A 17 12.50 -16.00 -18.89
C GLY A 17 12.96 -14.88 -17.97
N GLY A 18 12.13 -13.86 -17.74
CA GLY A 18 12.48 -12.67 -16.93
C GLY A 18 13.11 -11.51 -17.72
N VAL A 19 13.49 -11.72 -19.00
CA VAL A 19 14.14 -10.71 -19.83
C VAL A 19 13.18 -10.11 -20.85
N TRP A 20 13.11 -8.77 -20.94
CA TRP A 20 12.31 -8.07 -21.93
C TRP A 20 12.89 -8.24 -23.34
N THR A 21 12.16 -8.92 -24.22
CA THR A 21 12.57 -9.23 -25.58
C THR A 21 11.66 -8.50 -26.58
N ASN A 22 12.25 -7.74 -27.49
CA ASN A 22 11.53 -7.06 -28.55
C ASN A 22 11.04 -8.09 -29.60
N VAL A 23 9.73 -8.16 -29.78
CA VAL A 23 9.06 -9.06 -30.74
C VAL A 23 8.27 -8.29 -31.80
N THR A 24 8.54 -7.00 -31.95
CA THR A 24 7.81 -6.13 -32.88
C THR A 24 7.87 -6.63 -34.33
N ALA A 25 9.00 -7.20 -34.74
CA ALA A 25 9.16 -7.74 -36.11
C ALA A 25 8.20 -8.91 -36.42
N ASP A 26 7.72 -9.59 -35.38
CA ASP A 26 6.76 -10.69 -35.51
C ASP A 26 5.30 -10.23 -35.37
N ALA A 27 5.06 -8.98 -34.94
CA ALA A 27 3.71 -8.43 -34.84
C ALA A 27 3.13 -8.17 -36.23
N TYR A 28 1.90 -8.61 -36.47
CA TYR A 28 1.22 -8.37 -37.74
C TYR A 28 0.80 -6.91 -37.87
N THR A 29 1.28 -6.24 -38.90
CA THR A 29 0.90 -4.85 -39.20
C THR A 29 -0.51 -4.74 -39.81
N ARG A 30 -1.05 -5.84 -40.32
CA ARG A 30 -2.42 -5.90 -40.87
C ARG A 30 -3.49 -5.92 -39.77
N ASP A 31 -3.14 -6.39 -38.57
CA ASP A 31 -4.06 -6.49 -37.44
C ASP A 31 -3.84 -5.30 -36.51
N PRO A 32 -4.87 -4.55 -36.08
CA PRO A 32 -4.70 -3.45 -35.18
C PRO A 32 -4.30 -3.92 -33.79
N ILE A 33 -3.39 -3.20 -33.13
CA ILE A 33 -3.15 -3.33 -31.72
C ILE A 33 -4.20 -2.48 -31.00
N THR A 34 -5.12 -3.13 -30.30
CA THR A 34 -6.20 -2.44 -29.59
C THR A 34 -5.93 -2.47 -28.09
N ILE A 35 -6.04 -1.32 -27.45
CA ILE A 35 -5.89 -1.18 -25.99
C ILE A 35 -7.16 -0.55 -25.43
N THR A 36 -7.82 -1.25 -24.49
CA THR A 36 -8.97 -0.74 -23.74
C THR A 36 -8.63 -0.66 -22.26
N ARG A 37 -9.09 0.38 -21.56
CA ARG A 37 -8.85 0.57 -20.14
C ARG A 37 -9.75 1.64 -19.52
N GLY A 38 -9.86 1.62 -18.20
CA GLY A 38 -10.61 2.60 -17.43
C GLY A 38 -12.06 2.20 -17.22
N GLN A 39 -12.91 3.19 -16.99
CA GLN A 39 -14.35 3.04 -16.78
C GLN A 39 -15.08 3.43 -18.06
N PRO A 40 -16.11 2.67 -18.48
CA PRO A 40 -16.93 3.05 -19.63
C PRO A 40 -17.76 4.32 -19.36
N ASP A 41 -18.17 4.54 -18.11
CA ASP A 41 -18.86 5.74 -17.63
C ASP A 41 -18.53 6.04 -16.17
N GLY A 42 -19.03 7.17 -15.64
CA GLY A 42 -18.72 7.63 -14.28
C GLY A 42 -19.33 6.78 -13.15
N ALA A 43 -20.24 5.87 -13.45
CA ALA A 43 -20.94 5.02 -12.48
C ALA A 43 -20.42 3.57 -12.49
N ALA A 44 -19.68 3.17 -13.52
CA ALA A 44 -19.18 1.80 -13.66
C ALA A 44 -17.89 1.57 -12.87
N VAL A 45 -17.67 0.32 -12.49
CA VAL A 45 -16.39 -0.15 -11.97
C VAL A 45 -15.36 -0.18 -13.09
N SER A 46 -14.09 0.12 -12.80
CA SER A 46 -13.02 0.04 -13.79
C SER A 46 -12.80 -1.40 -14.25
N ASP A 47 -12.94 -1.63 -15.55
CA ASP A 47 -12.60 -2.90 -16.15
C ASP A 47 -11.08 -3.13 -16.17
N PRO A 48 -10.63 -4.40 -16.09
CA PRO A 48 -9.24 -4.74 -16.35
C PRO A 48 -8.82 -4.24 -17.73
N SER A 49 -7.69 -3.56 -17.82
CA SER A 49 -7.13 -3.17 -19.10
C SER A 49 -6.91 -4.38 -19.99
N ARG A 50 -7.19 -4.26 -21.28
CA ARG A 50 -6.98 -5.31 -22.28
C ARG A 50 -6.15 -4.79 -23.43
N CYS A 51 -5.34 -5.67 -23.99
CA CYS A 51 -4.57 -5.40 -25.19
C CYS A 51 -4.63 -6.61 -26.12
N THR A 52 -4.91 -6.39 -27.39
CA THR A 52 -4.85 -7.43 -28.42
C THR A 52 -3.67 -7.16 -29.34
N VAL A 53 -2.91 -8.21 -29.65
CA VAL A 53 -1.81 -8.19 -30.62
C VAL A 53 -1.69 -9.56 -31.27
N THR A 54 -1.49 -9.59 -32.58
CA THR A 54 -1.30 -10.85 -33.32
C THR A 54 0.18 -11.00 -33.68
N LEU A 55 0.77 -12.15 -33.33
CA LEU A 55 2.17 -12.49 -33.64
C LEU A 55 2.26 -13.59 -34.70
N ASN A 56 3.20 -13.45 -35.63
CA ASN A 56 3.58 -14.48 -36.60
C ASN A 56 4.16 -15.70 -35.82
N ASN A 57 3.60 -16.87 -36.07
CA ASN A 57 4.00 -18.11 -35.41
C ASN A 57 4.40 -19.22 -36.41
N LYS A 58 4.82 -18.85 -37.63
CA LYS A 58 5.09 -19.79 -38.73
C LYS A 58 6.04 -20.92 -38.31
N ASN A 59 7.01 -20.65 -37.45
CA ASN A 59 7.97 -21.64 -36.97
C ASN A 59 7.63 -22.18 -35.57
N GLY A 60 6.41 -21.99 -35.07
CA GLY A 60 6.01 -22.40 -33.73
C GLY A 60 6.74 -21.64 -32.61
N LYS A 61 7.33 -20.47 -32.90
CA LYS A 61 8.14 -19.64 -31.99
C LYS A 61 7.37 -19.26 -30.73
N TYR A 62 6.09 -18.90 -30.89
CA TYR A 62 5.20 -18.49 -29.80
C TYR A 62 4.25 -19.62 -29.33
N SER A 63 4.66 -20.86 -29.48
CA SER A 63 3.96 -22.02 -28.96
C SER A 63 4.65 -22.53 -27.70
N PRO A 64 4.15 -22.24 -26.49
CA PRO A 64 4.86 -22.51 -25.21
C PRO A 64 5.22 -23.98 -24.98
N ARG A 65 4.50 -24.91 -25.64
CA ARG A 65 4.71 -26.35 -25.51
C ARG A 65 5.55 -26.95 -26.65
N ASN A 66 6.03 -26.14 -27.59
CA ASN A 66 6.90 -26.59 -28.67
C ASN A 66 8.35 -26.66 -28.19
N PRO A 67 8.95 -27.86 -28.04
CA PRO A 67 10.34 -27.99 -27.58
C PRO A 67 11.37 -27.34 -28.49
N LEU A 68 11.02 -27.11 -29.76
CA LEU A 68 11.88 -26.45 -30.75
C LEU A 68 11.77 -24.92 -30.73
N SER A 69 10.86 -24.37 -29.93
CA SER A 69 10.72 -22.92 -29.76
C SER A 69 11.92 -22.36 -28.98
N PRO A 70 12.51 -21.23 -29.41
CA PRO A 70 13.49 -20.53 -28.62
C PRO A 70 12.93 -19.99 -27.28
N TYR A 71 11.61 -19.95 -27.13
CA TYR A 71 10.91 -19.54 -25.91
C TYR A 71 10.34 -20.70 -25.12
N TYR A 72 10.74 -21.96 -25.43
CA TYR A 72 10.30 -23.14 -24.68
C TYR A 72 10.66 -23.00 -23.19
N GLY A 73 9.67 -23.12 -22.31
CA GLY A 73 9.85 -22.93 -20.86
C GLY A 73 10.06 -21.47 -20.40
N LEU A 74 10.19 -20.50 -21.34
CA LEU A 74 10.41 -19.08 -21.02
C LEU A 74 9.13 -18.25 -21.14
N ILE A 75 8.15 -18.69 -21.92
CA ILE A 75 6.83 -18.06 -22.05
C ILE A 75 5.73 -19.04 -21.68
N GLY A 76 4.57 -18.50 -21.25
CA GLY A 76 3.42 -19.29 -20.86
C GLY A 76 2.29 -18.42 -20.31
N ARG A 77 1.45 -19.01 -19.47
CA ARG A 77 0.37 -18.27 -18.81
C ARG A 77 0.93 -17.14 -17.96
N ASN A 78 0.34 -15.96 -18.08
CA ASN A 78 0.74 -14.74 -17.38
C ASN A 78 2.15 -14.23 -17.74
N THR A 79 2.67 -14.54 -18.94
CA THR A 79 3.89 -13.92 -19.46
C THR A 79 3.66 -12.41 -19.59
N PRO A 80 4.52 -11.55 -18.98
CA PRO A 80 4.39 -10.11 -19.11
C PRO A 80 4.59 -9.63 -20.54
N ILE A 81 3.77 -8.66 -20.94
CA ILE A 81 3.80 -7.98 -22.24
C ILE A 81 3.66 -6.48 -22.04
N ARG A 82 4.39 -5.70 -22.82
CA ARG A 82 4.23 -4.25 -22.85
C ARG A 82 4.18 -3.73 -24.30
N ILE A 83 3.39 -2.69 -24.49
CA ILE A 83 3.29 -1.95 -25.74
C ILE A 83 3.76 -0.53 -25.48
N SER A 84 4.70 -0.05 -26.27
CA SER A 84 5.27 1.28 -26.12
C SER A 84 5.40 2.04 -27.42
N VAL A 85 5.44 3.38 -27.32
CA VAL A 85 5.69 4.31 -28.41
C VAL A 85 6.83 5.24 -28.05
N PRO A 86 7.50 5.89 -29.02
CA PRO A 86 8.49 6.91 -28.72
C PRO A 86 7.85 8.10 -28.01
N GLY A 87 8.47 8.58 -26.93
CA GLY A 87 8.17 9.86 -26.29
C GLY A 87 9.08 10.98 -26.84
N PRO A 88 8.84 12.23 -26.41
CA PRO A 88 9.56 13.40 -26.90
C PRO A 88 11.00 13.49 -26.39
N THR A 89 11.30 12.90 -25.24
CA THR A 89 12.61 12.99 -24.57
C THR A 89 13.03 11.63 -24.03
N SER A 90 14.34 11.40 -23.98
CA SER A 90 14.90 10.22 -23.32
C SER A 90 14.98 10.39 -21.80
N TYR A 91 15.20 9.28 -21.12
CA TYR A 91 15.39 9.17 -19.68
C TYR A 91 16.17 7.91 -19.35
N LEU A 92 16.77 7.87 -18.16
CA LEU A 92 17.35 6.66 -17.60
C LEU A 92 16.21 5.81 -17.02
N SER A 93 15.99 4.63 -17.58
CA SER A 93 15.04 3.65 -17.06
C SER A 93 15.76 2.64 -16.18
N THR A 94 15.27 2.41 -14.96
CA THR A 94 15.82 1.40 -14.05
C THR A 94 14.69 0.53 -13.49
N ASN A 95 14.98 -0.74 -13.25
CA ASN A 95 14.01 -1.72 -12.74
C ASN A 95 14.08 -1.95 -11.22
N GLY A 96 14.89 -1.17 -10.49
CA GLY A 96 15.10 -1.32 -9.06
C GLY A 96 16.16 -2.35 -8.65
N ALA A 97 16.84 -2.99 -9.60
CA ALA A 97 17.92 -3.90 -9.27
C ALA A 97 19.05 -3.18 -8.52
N ALA A 98 19.63 -3.85 -7.54
CA ALA A 98 20.81 -3.34 -6.84
C ALA A 98 21.96 -3.12 -7.81
N GLY A 99 22.61 -1.97 -7.73
CA GLY A 99 23.71 -1.59 -8.63
C GLY A 99 23.28 -1.10 -10.01
N ALA A 100 21.98 -1.08 -10.36
CA ALA A 100 21.50 -0.56 -11.63
C ALA A 100 21.34 0.97 -11.59
N GLY A 101 21.99 1.67 -12.54
CA GLY A 101 22.00 3.13 -12.61
C GLY A 101 23.05 3.69 -13.56
N ALA A 102 23.52 4.89 -13.28
CA ALA A 102 24.64 5.50 -13.99
C ALA A 102 25.66 6.06 -12.99
N GLN A 103 26.93 6.09 -13.37
CA GLN A 103 27.99 6.62 -12.51
C GLN A 103 28.94 7.49 -13.29
N THR A 104 29.59 8.43 -12.58
CA THR A 104 30.82 9.12 -13.00
C THR A 104 31.93 8.82 -12.00
N PRO A 105 33.17 8.60 -12.45
CA PRO A 105 34.33 8.37 -11.57
C PRO A 105 34.50 9.50 -10.56
N ASP A 106 35.20 9.20 -9.49
CA ASP A 106 35.64 10.21 -8.54
C ASP A 106 36.50 11.28 -9.23
N HIS A 107 36.25 12.55 -8.86
CA HIS A 107 36.95 13.71 -9.38
C HIS A 107 36.96 14.83 -8.34
N ALA A 108 38.07 15.62 -8.32
CA ALA A 108 38.27 16.68 -7.34
C ALA A 108 37.11 17.72 -7.27
N SER A 109 36.41 17.96 -8.38
CA SER A 109 35.23 18.86 -8.38
C SER A 109 34.02 18.27 -7.63
N LEU A 110 33.98 16.96 -7.41
CA LEU A 110 32.92 16.24 -6.70
C LEU A 110 33.24 16.10 -5.21
N ASP A 111 34.38 16.57 -4.74
CA ASP A 111 34.85 16.51 -3.36
C ASP A 111 34.28 17.67 -2.54
N ILE A 112 32.96 17.65 -2.35
CA ILE A 112 32.26 18.66 -1.59
C ILE A 112 32.37 18.34 -0.11
N THR A 113 33.04 19.19 0.65
CA THR A 113 33.17 19.06 2.12
C THR A 113 32.41 20.10 2.91
N GLY A 114 31.93 21.16 2.24
CA GLY A 114 31.12 22.25 2.76
C GLY A 114 29.66 22.16 2.31
N ASP A 115 29.08 23.32 2.02
CA ASP A 115 27.70 23.43 1.59
C ASP A 115 27.38 22.66 0.31
N LEU A 116 26.16 22.12 0.26
CA LEU A 116 25.70 21.23 -0.81
C LEU A 116 24.35 21.69 -1.34
N ASP A 117 24.16 21.65 -2.67
CA ASP A 117 22.86 21.76 -3.34
C ASP A 117 22.71 20.58 -4.31
N ILE A 118 21.83 19.66 -3.99
CA ILE A 118 21.60 18.43 -4.74
C ILE A 118 20.20 18.40 -5.31
N ARG A 119 20.07 18.09 -6.61
CA ARG A 119 18.81 18.13 -7.34
C ARG A 119 18.65 16.91 -8.21
N VAL A 120 17.41 16.41 -8.33
CA VAL A 120 17.08 15.29 -9.22
C VAL A 120 15.65 15.43 -9.71
N GLU A 121 15.43 15.23 -11.01
CA GLU A 121 14.12 15.12 -11.65
C GLU A 121 13.91 13.67 -12.05
N ALA A 122 12.97 13.02 -11.36
CA ALA A 122 12.67 11.61 -11.56
C ALA A 122 11.16 11.35 -11.51
N GLU A 123 10.78 10.14 -11.95
CA GLU A 123 9.42 9.67 -11.87
C GLU A 123 9.38 8.37 -11.08
N GLY A 124 8.58 8.32 -10.02
CA GLY A 124 8.49 7.15 -9.16
C GLY A 124 7.21 7.08 -8.36
N ASP A 125 7.05 5.97 -7.68
CA ASP A 125 6.11 5.84 -6.58
C ASP A 125 6.84 6.23 -5.28
N TRP A 126 6.62 7.47 -4.87
CA TRP A 126 7.33 8.05 -3.72
C TRP A 126 6.90 7.48 -2.37
N TRP A 127 5.78 6.73 -2.33
CA TRP A 127 5.12 6.31 -1.09
C TRP A 127 5.29 4.85 -0.74
N SER A 128 5.31 3.95 -1.73
CA SER A 128 5.35 2.51 -1.48
C SER A 128 6.75 1.91 -1.51
N SER A 129 7.72 2.62 -2.08
CA SER A 129 9.06 2.09 -2.30
C SER A 129 10.16 2.96 -1.68
N SER A 130 11.30 2.33 -1.44
CA SER A 130 12.54 3.02 -1.10
C SER A 130 13.37 3.19 -2.37
N ASN A 131 13.72 4.45 -2.69
CA ASN A 131 14.48 4.81 -3.90
C ASN A 131 15.70 5.64 -3.49
N ARG A 132 16.89 5.15 -3.78
CA ARG A 132 18.12 5.95 -3.67
C ARG A 132 18.35 6.65 -4.99
N LEU A 133 18.32 7.97 -4.97
CA LEU A 133 18.21 8.79 -6.16
C LEU A 133 19.60 9.16 -6.70
N PHE A 134 20.38 9.88 -5.90
CA PHE A 134 21.59 10.51 -6.36
C PHE A 134 22.58 10.73 -5.20
N GLY A 135 23.88 10.47 -5.39
CA GLY A 135 24.87 10.74 -4.35
C GLY A 135 26.19 10.00 -4.50
N LYS A 136 27.11 10.32 -3.60
CA LYS A 136 28.46 9.76 -3.48
C LYS A 136 28.53 8.94 -2.19
N TRP A 137 28.21 7.62 -2.28
CA TRP A 137 27.99 6.79 -1.09
C TRP A 137 28.52 5.36 -1.27
N GLY A 138 29.60 5.06 -0.60
CA GLY A 138 30.26 3.76 -0.60
C GLY A 138 30.02 2.92 0.65
N ASN A 139 30.90 1.94 0.87
CA ASN A 139 30.94 1.17 2.12
C ASN A 139 31.34 2.07 3.30
N VAL A 140 31.26 1.51 4.51
CA VAL A 140 31.77 2.19 5.72
C VAL A 140 33.22 2.63 5.50
N GLY A 141 33.53 3.89 5.81
CA GLY A 141 34.77 4.55 5.51
C GLY A 141 34.78 5.33 4.19
N GLN A 142 33.70 5.22 3.40
CA GLN A 142 33.55 5.88 2.09
C GLN A 142 32.15 6.47 1.90
N GLN A 143 31.49 6.85 2.97
CA GLN A 143 30.17 7.47 2.96
C GLN A 143 30.31 8.99 2.94
N SER A 144 29.74 9.66 1.92
CA SER A 144 29.79 11.11 1.78
C SER A 144 28.40 11.71 1.89
N TYR A 145 27.63 11.78 0.81
CA TYR A 145 26.25 12.30 0.79
C TYR A 145 25.38 11.50 -0.18
N ARG A 146 24.06 11.44 0.13
CA ARG A 146 23.06 10.87 -0.77
C ARG A 146 21.67 11.45 -0.56
N LEU A 147 20.94 11.57 -1.65
CA LEU A 147 19.52 11.89 -1.68
C LEU A 147 18.71 10.60 -1.89
N GLN A 148 17.73 10.35 -1.05
CA GLN A 148 16.86 9.17 -1.17
C GLN A 148 15.44 9.50 -0.77
N VAL A 149 14.47 8.73 -1.31
CA VAL A 149 13.11 8.66 -0.80
C VAL A 149 12.94 7.30 -0.13
N ASP A 150 12.40 7.29 1.07
CA ASP A 150 12.03 6.08 1.78
C ASP A 150 10.58 6.19 2.26
N ARG A 151 9.69 5.43 1.61
CA ARG A 151 8.26 5.32 1.97
C ARG A 151 7.62 6.65 2.32
N GLY A 152 7.64 7.58 1.39
CA GLY A 152 7.02 8.90 1.54
C GLY A 152 7.85 9.95 2.26
N THR A 153 9.12 9.66 2.60
CA THR A 153 10.02 10.64 3.20
C THR A 153 11.24 10.86 2.31
N LEU A 154 11.48 12.11 1.92
CA LEU A 154 12.70 12.53 1.24
C LEU A 154 13.78 12.80 2.28
N TYR A 155 14.92 12.11 2.17
CA TYR A 155 16.07 12.26 3.05
C TYR A 155 17.29 12.78 2.29
N LEU A 156 17.96 13.76 2.86
CA LEU A 156 19.37 13.99 2.64
C LEU A 156 20.13 13.30 3.78
N ILE A 157 21.08 12.45 3.43
CA ILE A 157 21.94 11.74 4.39
C ILE A 157 23.39 12.08 4.04
N TRP A 158 24.18 12.45 5.03
CA TRP A 158 25.60 12.75 4.86
C TRP A 158 26.43 12.24 6.04
N SER A 159 27.71 12.02 5.81
CA SER A 159 28.66 11.60 6.85
C SER A 159 29.77 12.62 6.96
N PRO A 160 30.16 13.08 8.15
CA PRO A 160 31.30 13.96 8.34
C PRO A 160 32.65 13.23 8.36
N ASP A 161 32.66 11.92 8.60
CA ASP A 161 33.84 11.09 8.83
C ASP A 161 33.93 9.84 7.94
N GLY A 162 32.95 9.64 7.04
CA GLY A 162 32.83 8.44 6.21
C GLY A 162 32.34 7.21 6.96
N GLY A 163 32.02 7.32 8.25
CA GLY A 163 31.72 6.23 9.17
C GLY A 163 30.27 5.78 9.24
N THR A 164 29.92 5.04 10.30
CA THR A 164 28.63 4.36 10.45
C THR A 164 27.51 5.22 11.04
N ASN A 165 27.83 6.41 11.56
CA ASN A 165 26.87 7.32 12.18
C ASN A 165 26.62 8.56 11.32
N PRO A 166 25.98 8.43 10.17
CA PRO A 166 25.69 9.56 9.31
C PRO A 166 24.64 10.48 9.94
N PHE A 167 24.73 11.76 9.62
CA PHE A 167 23.64 12.70 9.83
C PHE A 167 22.56 12.52 8.79
N PHE A 168 21.34 12.90 9.13
CA PHE A 168 20.24 12.96 8.18
C PHE A 168 19.29 14.09 8.49
N ALA A 169 18.68 14.64 7.44
CA ALA A 169 17.50 15.47 7.51
C ALA A 169 16.43 14.86 6.62
N GLY A 170 15.18 14.86 7.07
CA GLY A 170 14.08 14.24 6.34
C GLY A 170 12.84 15.12 6.31
N TRP A 171 12.09 14.99 5.21
CA TRP A 171 10.83 15.66 5.02
C TRP A 171 9.80 14.70 4.42
N SER A 172 8.58 14.65 5.03
CA SER A 172 7.48 13.85 4.52
C SER A 172 6.91 14.47 3.24
N ILE A 173 7.06 13.78 2.13
CA ILE A 173 6.57 14.20 0.82
C ILE A 173 5.04 14.28 0.88
N PRO A 174 4.40 15.40 0.49
CA PRO A 174 2.94 15.48 0.43
C PRO A 174 2.35 14.41 -0.50
N ALA A 175 1.22 13.84 -0.10
CA ALA A 175 0.54 12.81 -0.89
C ALA A 175 0.14 13.29 -2.31
N ALA A 176 -0.04 14.59 -2.48
CA ALA A 176 -0.33 15.23 -3.76
C ALA A 176 0.88 15.40 -4.69
N THR A 177 2.08 14.97 -4.27
CA THR A 177 3.29 15.11 -5.09
C THR A 177 3.15 14.26 -6.36
N PRO A 178 3.26 14.86 -7.56
CA PRO A 178 3.19 14.11 -8.81
C PRO A 178 4.25 13.02 -8.91
N ARG A 179 3.96 11.96 -9.66
CA ARG A 179 4.95 10.90 -9.93
C ARG A 179 6.23 11.43 -10.54
N ARG A 180 6.12 12.32 -11.54
CA ARG A 180 7.25 13.09 -12.07
C ARG A 180 7.40 14.37 -11.27
N THR A 181 8.51 14.48 -10.54
CA THR A 181 8.81 15.60 -9.66
C THR A 181 10.32 15.85 -9.64
N ALA A 182 10.69 17.09 -9.63
CA ALA A 182 12.04 17.52 -9.32
C ALA A 182 12.15 17.80 -7.81
N PHE A 183 13.10 17.14 -7.15
CA PHE A 183 13.47 17.38 -5.76
C PHE A 183 14.77 18.17 -5.71
N ARG A 184 14.84 19.12 -4.79
CA ARG A 184 16.06 19.85 -4.45
C ARG A 184 16.20 19.87 -2.94
N VAL A 185 17.40 19.56 -2.45
CA VAL A 185 17.75 19.69 -1.05
C VAL A 185 19.06 20.47 -0.94
N THR A 186 19.10 21.45 -0.04
CA THR A 186 20.31 22.21 0.30
C THR A 186 20.77 21.87 1.70
N LEU A 187 22.08 21.81 1.89
CA LEU A 187 22.73 21.70 3.19
C LEU A 187 23.69 22.87 3.34
N ASP A 188 23.47 23.68 4.34
CA ASP A 188 24.41 24.64 4.90
C ASP A 188 25.07 23.97 6.10
N VAL A 189 26.36 23.69 6.03
CA VAL A 189 27.08 22.95 7.07
C VAL A 189 27.33 23.76 8.33
N ASP A 190 27.33 25.10 8.23
CA ASP A 190 27.41 26.03 9.36
C ASP A 190 26.72 27.35 9.01
N ASN A 191 25.51 27.53 9.49
CA ASN A 191 24.66 28.70 9.25
C ASN A 191 25.14 30.00 9.94
N GLY A 192 26.37 30.04 10.41
CA GLY A 192 26.97 31.17 11.14
C GLY A 192 26.57 31.23 12.63
N ALA A 193 25.71 30.33 13.08
CA ALA A 193 25.35 30.13 14.48
C ALA A 193 25.87 28.82 15.07
N GLY A 194 26.82 28.19 14.39
CA GLY A 194 27.41 26.90 14.81
C GLY A 194 26.49 25.73 14.63
N LYS A 195 25.52 25.78 13.69
CA LYS A 195 24.53 24.73 13.41
C LYS A 195 24.41 24.49 11.91
N PHE A 196 24.16 23.24 11.52
CA PHE A 196 23.79 23.01 10.13
C PHE A 196 22.32 23.33 9.86
N TYR A 197 22.01 23.63 8.60
CA TYR A 197 20.67 23.98 8.16
C TYR A 197 20.36 23.33 6.81
N THR A 198 19.18 22.72 6.68
CA THR A 198 18.73 22.10 5.43
C THR A 198 17.40 22.65 4.99
N GLU A 199 17.21 22.76 3.67
CA GLU A 199 15.93 23.14 3.06
C GLU A 199 15.53 22.11 2.00
N PHE A 200 14.22 21.83 1.94
CA PHE A 200 13.60 20.89 1.02
C PHE A 200 12.66 21.62 0.06
N PHE A 201 12.83 21.35 -1.23
CA PHE A 201 12.04 21.96 -2.28
C PHE A 201 11.53 20.92 -3.26
N THR A 202 10.41 21.22 -3.93
CA THR A 202 9.97 20.51 -5.13
C THR A 202 9.67 21.47 -6.27
N ALA A 203 9.71 20.92 -7.49
CA ALA A 203 9.31 21.62 -8.71
C ALA A 203 8.75 20.62 -9.73
N PRO A 204 8.01 21.06 -10.76
CA PRO A 204 7.59 20.19 -11.86
C PRO A 204 8.78 19.62 -12.66
N THR A 205 9.82 20.42 -12.86
CA THR A 205 11.08 20.08 -13.54
C THR A 205 12.28 20.69 -12.82
N LEU A 206 13.50 20.29 -13.18
CA LEU A 206 14.72 20.89 -12.61
C LEU A 206 14.84 22.40 -12.86
N ASP A 207 14.17 22.93 -13.88
CA ASP A 207 14.19 24.34 -14.23
C ASP A 207 13.28 25.21 -13.30
N GLY A 208 12.51 24.57 -12.42
CA GLY A 208 11.59 25.22 -11.47
C GLY A 208 10.19 25.50 -12.06
N PRO A 209 9.41 26.39 -11.47
CA PRO A 209 9.71 27.13 -10.23
C PRO A 209 9.77 26.23 -9.00
N TRP A 210 10.71 26.55 -8.09
CA TRP A 210 10.91 25.80 -6.86
C TRP A 210 10.00 26.27 -5.73
N THR A 211 9.29 25.34 -5.12
CA THR A 211 8.48 25.57 -3.92
C THR A 211 9.17 24.96 -2.72
N ARG A 212 9.46 25.78 -1.69
CA ARG A 212 10.02 25.30 -0.42
C ARG A 212 8.91 24.71 0.45
N TYR A 213 9.14 23.50 0.97
CA TYR A 213 8.19 22.79 1.82
C TYR A 213 8.63 22.64 3.26
N ALA A 214 9.92 22.46 3.51
CA ALA A 214 10.40 22.20 4.86
C ALA A 214 11.82 22.73 5.06
N THR A 215 12.15 22.95 6.32
CA THR A 215 13.49 23.31 6.80
C THR A 215 13.81 22.45 8.02
N PHE A 216 15.08 22.16 8.23
CA PHE A 216 15.56 21.49 9.43
C PHE A 216 16.85 22.15 9.90
N THR A 217 16.94 22.44 11.20
CA THR A 217 18.15 22.99 11.84
C THR A 217 18.70 21.96 12.81
N GLY A 218 19.96 21.62 12.66
CA GLY A 218 20.64 20.71 13.58
C GLY A 218 21.12 21.39 14.88
N ASP A 219 21.70 20.60 15.75
CA ASP A 219 22.17 21.07 17.06
C ASP A 219 23.62 21.59 17.04
N ALA A 220 24.39 21.23 16.02
CA ALA A 220 25.79 21.62 15.82
C ALA A 220 26.10 21.81 14.32
N ALA A 221 27.18 22.52 14.03
CA ALA A 221 27.77 22.57 12.69
C ALA A 221 28.29 21.17 12.30
N THR A 222 28.40 20.91 11.00
CA THR A 222 28.84 19.63 10.43
C THR A 222 29.85 19.84 9.30
N SER A 223 30.24 18.76 8.64
CA SER A 223 31.01 18.76 7.40
C SER A 223 30.60 17.55 6.56
N ILE A 224 31.07 17.45 5.35
CA ILE A 224 30.87 16.31 4.47
C ILE A 224 32.21 15.62 4.24
N PHE A 225 32.25 14.29 4.41
CA PHE A 225 33.45 13.48 4.18
C PHE A 225 33.83 13.43 2.70
N ASN A 226 35.08 13.67 2.39
CA ASN A 226 35.63 13.49 1.05
C ASN A 226 35.85 12.00 0.76
N SER A 227 34.93 11.40 0.01
CA SER A 227 34.97 9.99 -0.38
C SER A 227 35.58 9.84 -1.79
N THR A 228 36.32 8.76 -2.01
CA THR A 228 36.84 8.38 -3.34
C THR A 228 35.88 7.51 -4.15
N THR A 229 34.61 7.31 -3.66
CA THR A 229 33.62 6.55 -4.43
C THR A 229 33.11 7.35 -5.62
N PRO A 230 32.66 6.67 -6.69
CA PRO A 230 31.95 7.32 -7.78
C PRO A 230 30.71 8.06 -7.31
N LEU A 231 30.37 9.15 -8.02
CA LEU A 231 29.03 9.76 -7.90
C LEU A 231 28.05 8.94 -8.74
N THR A 232 26.93 8.53 -8.15
CA THR A 232 25.96 7.63 -8.80
C THR A 232 24.57 8.25 -8.89
N LEU A 233 23.90 7.98 -10.02
CA LEU A 233 22.50 8.24 -10.27
C LEU A 233 21.77 6.88 -10.24
N GLY A 234 21.03 6.60 -9.16
CA GLY A 234 20.67 5.21 -8.84
C GLY A 234 21.92 4.41 -8.43
N GLY A 235 21.99 3.13 -8.76
CA GLY A 235 23.20 2.31 -8.62
C GLY A 235 23.59 1.88 -7.20
N PHE A 236 22.74 2.08 -6.22
CA PHE A 236 22.97 1.71 -4.82
C PHE A 236 22.48 0.28 -4.51
N THR A 237 22.73 -0.18 -3.30
CA THR A 237 22.23 -1.49 -2.80
C THR A 237 20.70 -1.58 -2.74
N VAL A 238 20.01 -0.46 -2.59
CA VAL A 238 18.57 -0.31 -2.84
C VAL A 238 18.47 0.46 -4.15
N GLY A 239 17.93 -0.17 -5.18
CA GLY A 239 17.84 0.41 -6.51
C GLY A 239 16.81 1.53 -6.62
N LEU A 240 16.95 2.32 -7.65
CA LEU A 240 15.95 3.26 -8.10
C LEU A 240 14.96 2.52 -9.01
N THR A 241 13.67 2.76 -8.86
CA THR A 241 12.64 2.22 -9.77
C THR A 241 11.94 3.36 -10.48
N GLY A 242 12.06 3.40 -11.80
CA GLY A 242 11.38 4.37 -12.67
C GLY A 242 12.33 5.27 -13.46
N PRO A 243 11.76 6.20 -14.24
CA PRO A 243 12.48 7.17 -15.05
C PRO A 243 13.28 8.20 -14.24
N VAL A 244 14.53 8.49 -14.64
CA VAL A 244 15.26 9.68 -14.22
C VAL A 244 15.55 10.53 -15.45
N HIS A 245 15.18 11.78 -15.39
CA HIS A 245 15.30 12.71 -16.51
C HIS A 245 16.57 13.55 -16.44
N ARG A 246 16.85 14.11 -15.26
CA ARG A 246 18.02 14.97 -14.99
C ARG A 246 18.44 14.88 -13.53
N ALA A 247 19.72 15.17 -13.28
CA ALA A 247 20.17 15.48 -11.93
C ALA A 247 21.20 16.63 -12.00
N GLU A 248 21.43 17.28 -10.86
CA GLU A 248 22.38 18.38 -10.75
C GLU A 248 22.99 18.40 -9.35
N LEU A 249 24.30 18.52 -9.31
CA LEU A 249 25.06 18.66 -8.08
C LEU A 249 25.82 20.00 -8.13
N ARG A 250 25.75 20.77 -7.05
CA ARG A 250 26.42 22.05 -6.92
C ARG A 250 27.30 22.07 -5.68
N ASN A 251 28.47 22.61 -5.81
CA ASN A 251 29.37 22.91 -4.70
C ASN A 251 28.95 24.27 -4.09
N GLY A 252 28.32 24.21 -2.95
CA GLY A 252 27.66 25.35 -2.31
C GLY A 252 26.20 25.57 -2.76
N ILE A 253 25.40 26.20 -1.90
CA ILE A 253 23.99 26.53 -2.16
C ILE A 253 23.90 27.55 -3.30
N ASN A 254 23.25 27.17 -4.42
CA ASN A 254 23.27 27.89 -5.69
C ASN A 254 24.69 28.17 -6.26
N GLY A 255 25.66 27.41 -5.79
CA GLY A 255 27.06 27.51 -6.23
C GLY A 255 27.29 26.91 -7.63
N PRO A 256 28.56 26.76 -8.05
CA PRO A 256 28.93 26.18 -9.33
C PRO A 256 28.37 24.76 -9.50
N VAL A 257 27.87 24.46 -10.70
CA VAL A 257 27.46 23.10 -11.08
C VAL A 257 28.70 22.24 -11.30
N VAL A 258 28.79 21.12 -10.59
CA VAL A 258 29.96 20.21 -10.66
C VAL A 258 29.62 18.86 -11.31
N ALA A 259 28.32 18.51 -11.39
CA ALA A 259 27.81 17.42 -12.20
C ALA A 259 26.38 17.74 -12.66
N SER A 260 26.05 17.46 -13.91
CA SER A 260 24.74 17.77 -14.50
C SER A 260 24.33 16.74 -15.57
N PRO A 261 24.10 15.47 -15.20
CA PRO A 261 23.62 14.49 -16.17
C PRO A 261 22.20 14.85 -16.63
N ASP A 262 22.08 15.16 -17.93
CA ASP A 262 20.78 15.39 -18.61
C ASP A 262 20.55 14.27 -19.64
N LEU A 263 19.61 13.37 -19.32
CA LEU A 263 19.33 12.20 -20.15
C LEU A 263 18.37 12.52 -21.32
N ARG A 264 17.69 13.68 -21.27
CA ARG A 264 16.61 14.03 -22.21
C ARG A 264 17.07 14.20 -23.63
N ALA A 265 18.31 14.64 -23.82
CA ALA A 265 18.90 14.87 -25.13
C ALA A 265 19.67 13.66 -25.68
N LEU A 266 19.85 12.61 -24.90
CA LEU A 266 20.59 11.42 -25.28
C LEU A 266 19.80 10.55 -26.26
N ALA A 267 20.49 9.94 -27.21
CA ALA A 267 19.88 8.94 -28.08
C ALA A 267 19.51 7.69 -27.27
N PRO A 268 18.35 7.04 -27.54
CA PRO A 268 18.02 5.76 -26.94
C PRO A 268 19.12 4.72 -27.19
N GLY A 269 19.46 3.95 -26.15
CA GLY A 269 20.54 2.96 -26.19
C GLY A 269 21.94 3.50 -25.87
N THR A 270 22.08 4.79 -25.54
CA THR A 270 23.36 5.37 -25.08
C THR A 270 23.81 4.70 -23.80
N THR A 271 25.05 4.23 -23.76
CA THR A 271 25.65 3.57 -22.58
C THR A 271 26.67 4.42 -21.86
N SER A 272 27.21 5.46 -22.55
CA SER A 272 28.16 6.42 -21.97
C SER A 272 28.01 7.79 -22.62
N TRP A 273 28.21 8.85 -21.84
CA TRP A 273 28.15 10.24 -22.30
C TRP A 273 28.99 11.15 -21.40
N THR A 274 29.21 12.38 -21.83
CA THR A 274 29.80 13.45 -20.99
C THR A 274 28.71 14.49 -20.72
N ASP A 275 28.54 14.90 -19.46
CA ASP A 275 27.59 15.93 -19.11
C ASP A 275 28.09 17.35 -19.39
N SER A 276 27.23 18.35 -19.21
CA SER A 276 27.59 19.76 -19.46
C SER A 276 28.67 20.32 -18.50
N SER A 277 28.96 19.64 -17.39
CA SER A 277 30.01 19.97 -16.43
C SER A 277 31.32 19.29 -16.76
N GLY A 278 31.38 18.48 -17.83
CA GLY A 278 32.58 17.75 -18.27
C GLY A 278 32.75 16.39 -17.59
N GLN A 279 31.78 15.92 -16.78
CA GLN A 279 31.86 14.61 -16.12
C GLN A 279 31.50 13.47 -17.09
N PRO A 280 32.34 12.42 -17.20
CA PRO A 280 32.05 11.24 -18.02
C PRO A 280 31.15 10.27 -17.27
N TRP A 281 30.01 9.95 -17.83
CA TRP A 281 29.01 9.02 -17.25
C TRP A 281 29.01 7.69 -18.00
N THR A 282 28.77 6.60 -17.26
CA THR A 282 28.56 5.25 -17.81
C THR A 282 27.41 4.56 -17.11
N LEU A 283 26.66 3.73 -17.86
CA LEU A 283 25.62 2.89 -17.26
C LEU A 283 26.25 1.79 -16.40
N MET A 284 25.57 1.45 -15.31
CA MET A 284 25.89 0.33 -14.41
C MET A 284 24.74 -0.66 -14.40
N GLY A 285 25.03 -1.95 -14.43
CA GLY A 285 24.04 -3.03 -14.44
C GLY A 285 23.90 -3.66 -15.81
N GLN A 286 23.01 -4.65 -15.91
CA GLN A 286 22.74 -5.34 -17.16
C GLN A 286 21.73 -4.54 -18.02
N SER A 287 21.70 -4.79 -19.31
CA SER A 287 20.81 -4.09 -20.24
C SER A 287 19.32 -4.31 -20.01
N ASP A 288 18.94 -5.33 -19.26
CA ASP A 288 17.57 -5.59 -18.80
C ASP A 288 17.23 -4.88 -17.47
N GLN A 289 18.23 -4.31 -16.82
CA GLN A 289 18.12 -3.61 -15.54
C GLN A 289 18.15 -2.09 -15.68
N VAL A 290 18.92 -1.60 -16.67
CA VAL A 290 19.12 -0.17 -16.90
C VAL A 290 19.30 0.12 -18.39
N GLU A 291 18.63 1.16 -18.89
CA GLU A 291 18.79 1.66 -20.25
C GLU A 291 18.50 3.16 -20.35
N VAL A 292 19.14 3.84 -21.30
CA VAL A 292 18.69 5.15 -21.77
C VAL A 292 17.64 4.90 -22.86
N THR A 293 16.43 5.35 -22.64
CA THR A 293 15.30 5.08 -23.55
C THR A 293 14.35 6.28 -23.62
N ASN A 294 13.61 6.40 -24.72
CA ASN A 294 12.50 7.35 -24.83
C ASN A 294 11.13 6.66 -24.91
N ARG A 295 11.06 5.37 -24.57
CA ARG A 295 9.84 4.57 -24.75
C ARG A 295 8.80 4.86 -23.68
N VAL A 296 7.63 5.33 -24.08
CA VAL A 296 6.47 5.51 -23.21
C VAL A 296 5.55 4.30 -23.36
N ASN A 297 5.36 3.57 -22.27
CA ASN A 297 4.48 2.43 -22.24
C ASN A 297 3.02 2.88 -22.36
N ARG A 298 2.31 2.28 -23.32
CA ARG A 298 0.85 2.49 -23.54
C ARG A 298 0.04 1.38 -22.89
N PHE A 299 0.64 0.23 -22.69
CA PHE A 299 0.05 -0.92 -22.03
C PHE A 299 1.15 -1.73 -21.35
N HIS A 300 0.87 -2.17 -20.13
CA HIS A 300 1.64 -3.17 -19.39
C HIS A 300 0.66 -4.17 -18.78
N GLY A 301 0.86 -5.45 -19.07
CA GLY A 301 -0.04 -6.51 -18.62
C GLY A 301 0.56 -7.88 -18.81
N VAL A 302 -0.28 -8.91 -18.81
CA VAL A 302 0.14 -10.30 -18.94
C VAL A 302 -0.69 -11.02 -20.01
N ALA A 303 -0.03 -11.81 -20.86
CA ALA A 303 -0.66 -12.72 -21.80
C ALA A 303 -1.20 -13.96 -21.08
N SER A 304 -2.51 -14.16 -21.12
CA SER A 304 -3.15 -15.27 -20.40
C SER A 304 -3.16 -16.58 -21.17
N SER A 305 -3.15 -16.49 -22.50
CA SER A 305 -3.25 -17.63 -23.40
C SER A 305 -2.43 -17.42 -24.66
N TRP A 306 -2.06 -18.53 -25.30
CA TRP A 306 -1.24 -18.59 -26.49
C TRP A 306 -1.90 -19.55 -27.50
N PRO A 307 -3.04 -19.18 -28.12
CA PRO A 307 -3.77 -20.06 -29.02
C PRO A 307 -3.15 -20.01 -30.42
N PRO A 308 -2.35 -21.01 -30.84
CA PRO A 308 -1.84 -21.04 -32.21
C PRO A 308 -3.00 -21.25 -33.19
N ARG A 309 -3.00 -20.49 -34.27
CA ARG A 309 -3.96 -20.60 -35.36
C ARG A 309 -3.21 -20.71 -36.70
N TRP A 310 -3.81 -21.35 -37.66
CA TRP A 310 -3.25 -21.50 -39.01
C TRP A 310 -4.35 -21.45 -40.03
N ALA A 311 -4.03 -20.90 -41.18
CA ALA A 311 -4.90 -20.95 -42.37
C ALA A 311 -4.98 -22.39 -42.90
N PRO A 312 -6.07 -22.78 -43.56
CA PRO A 312 -6.19 -24.12 -44.13
C PRO A 312 -5.07 -24.46 -45.14
N SER A 313 -4.48 -23.47 -45.78
CA SER A 313 -3.31 -23.64 -46.65
C SER A 313 -2.01 -23.98 -45.95
N GLY A 314 -1.92 -23.81 -44.60
CA GLY A 314 -0.71 -23.92 -43.82
C GLY A 314 0.33 -22.82 -44.06
N GLN A 315 0.04 -21.86 -44.96
CA GLN A 315 0.98 -20.77 -45.29
C GLN A 315 1.05 -19.70 -44.21
N ASP A 316 -0.05 -19.47 -43.53
CA ASP A 316 -0.17 -18.46 -42.46
C ASP A 316 -0.42 -19.14 -41.11
N VAL A 317 0.48 -18.92 -40.16
CA VAL A 317 0.39 -19.43 -38.80
C VAL A 317 0.62 -18.29 -37.84
N TRP A 318 -0.31 -18.06 -36.92
CA TRP A 318 -0.26 -16.92 -36.00
C TRP A 318 -0.76 -17.26 -34.60
N VAL A 319 -0.46 -16.39 -33.66
CA VAL A 319 -0.99 -16.43 -32.30
C VAL A 319 -1.62 -15.06 -32.00
N PRO A 320 -2.96 -14.97 -31.89
CA PRO A 320 -3.61 -13.80 -31.35
C PRO A 320 -3.44 -13.82 -29.83
N ILE A 321 -2.81 -12.78 -29.29
CA ILE A 321 -2.60 -12.60 -27.86
C ILE A 321 -3.64 -11.63 -27.33
N GLU A 322 -4.37 -12.06 -26.32
CA GLU A 322 -5.17 -11.20 -25.47
C GLU A 322 -4.44 -11.05 -24.14
N ALA A 323 -3.90 -9.86 -23.90
CA ALA A 323 -3.25 -9.51 -22.66
C ALA A 323 -4.19 -8.68 -21.78
N ALA A 324 -4.07 -8.85 -20.48
CA ALA A 324 -4.85 -8.11 -19.50
C ALA A 324 -3.97 -7.55 -18.39
N GLY A 325 -4.42 -6.45 -17.80
CA GLY A 325 -3.69 -5.75 -16.75
C GLY A 325 -3.79 -6.39 -15.37
N THR A 326 -3.36 -5.63 -14.37
CA THR A 326 -3.20 -6.08 -12.98
C THR A 326 -4.53 -6.43 -12.30
N LEU A 327 -5.62 -5.72 -12.59
CA LEU A 327 -6.95 -5.99 -12.01
C LEU A 327 -7.42 -7.41 -12.31
N ARG A 328 -7.19 -7.90 -13.55
CA ARG A 328 -7.49 -9.30 -13.88
C ARG A 328 -6.73 -10.27 -12.98
N ARG A 329 -5.45 -10.01 -12.69
CA ARG A 329 -4.65 -10.87 -11.83
C ARG A 329 -5.12 -10.85 -10.38
N LEU A 330 -5.53 -9.70 -9.87
CA LEU A 330 -6.13 -9.58 -8.54
C LEU A 330 -7.44 -10.37 -8.46
N GLY A 331 -8.27 -10.32 -9.49
CA GLY A 331 -9.54 -11.08 -9.57
C GLY A 331 -9.38 -12.60 -9.77
N GLN A 332 -8.16 -13.12 -9.97
CA GLN A 332 -7.92 -14.57 -10.03
C GLN A 332 -7.96 -15.22 -8.64
N GLY A 333 -7.60 -14.49 -7.59
CA GLY A 333 -7.69 -14.95 -6.21
C GLY A 333 -9.14 -14.93 -5.74
N LYS A 334 -9.70 -16.10 -5.38
CA LYS A 334 -11.09 -16.23 -4.87
C LYS A 334 -11.15 -16.42 -3.36
N LYS A 335 -10.02 -16.59 -2.71
CA LYS A 335 -9.95 -16.75 -1.27
C LYS A 335 -9.99 -15.39 -0.61
N ALA A 336 -10.94 -15.21 0.31
CA ALA A 336 -10.97 -14.03 1.16
C ALA A 336 -9.66 -13.91 1.96
N LEU A 337 -9.17 -12.69 2.14
CA LEU A 337 -8.09 -12.40 3.06
C LEU A 337 -8.60 -12.68 4.49
N ALA A 338 -7.72 -13.15 5.35
CA ALA A 338 -8.04 -13.35 6.75
C ALA A 338 -8.41 -12.02 7.42
N SER A 339 -9.03 -12.08 8.58
CA SER A 339 -9.35 -10.91 9.40
C SER A 339 -8.11 -10.05 9.70
N THR A 340 -8.32 -8.78 10.02
CA THR A 340 -7.22 -7.82 10.22
C THR A 340 -6.27 -8.24 11.36
N LEU A 341 -6.81 -8.75 12.47
CA LEU A 341 -5.98 -9.28 13.55
C LEU A 341 -5.20 -10.53 13.13
N ARG A 342 -5.84 -11.46 12.43
CA ARG A 342 -5.20 -12.69 11.97
C ARG A 342 -4.10 -12.45 10.94
N ARG A 343 -4.14 -11.32 10.22
CA ARG A 343 -3.07 -10.89 9.32
C ARG A 343 -1.96 -10.12 10.05
N ARG A 344 -2.34 -9.25 10.99
CA ARG A 344 -1.42 -8.36 11.69
C ARG A 344 -0.54 -9.08 12.70
N LEU A 345 -1.12 -9.97 13.52
CA LEU A 345 -0.40 -10.58 14.64
C LEU A 345 0.76 -11.48 14.20
N PRO A 346 0.62 -12.38 13.22
CA PRO A 346 1.74 -13.22 12.76
C PRO A 346 2.95 -12.45 12.20
N SER A 347 2.80 -11.16 11.84
CA SER A 347 3.92 -10.32 11.41
C SER A 347 4.77 -9.78 12.56
N GLN A 348 4.35 -9.99 13.82
CA GLN A 348 5.10 -9.54 15.00
C GLN A 348 6.22 -10.53 15.34
N THR A 349 7.46 -10.09 15.28
CA THR A 349 8.65 -10.96 15.51
C THR A 349 8.75 -11.48 16.94
N SER A 350 8.12 -10.80 17.92
CA SER A 350 8.08 -11.21 19.31
C SER A 350 6.97 -12.21 19.65
N LEU A 351 6.09 -12.54 18.72
CA LEU A 351 4.97 -13.45 18.95
C LEU A 351 5.45 -14.89 19.08
N LEU A 352 5.16 -15.53 20.21
CA LEU A 352 5.55 -16.91 20.51
C LEU A 352 4.44 -17.91 20.28
N ALA A 353 3.20 -17.57 20.67
CA ALA A 353 2.01 -18.38 20.47
C ALA A 353 0.83 -17.50 20.11
N TYR A 354 -0.06 -18.02 19.26
CA TYR A 354 -1.23 -17.27 18.82
C TYR A 354 -2.37 -18.19 18.43
N TRP A 355 -3.57 -17.89 18.96
CA TRP A 355 -4.80 -18.59 18.68
C TRP A 355 -5.89 -17.57 18.34
N PRO A 356 -6.25 -17.41 17.07
CA PRO A 356 -7.29 -16.47 16.65
C PRO A 356 -8.68 -16.88 17.13
N CYS A 357 -8.93 -18.18 17.31
CA CYS A 357 -10.24 -18.74 17.67
C CYS A 357 -11.35 -18.46 16.63
N GLU A 358 -10.96 -18.23 15.38
CA GLU A 358 -11.86 -18.02 14.23
C GLU A 358 -12.22 -19.34 13.52
N ASP A 359 -12.25 -20.42 14.26
CA ASP A 359 -12.52 -21.75 13.72
C ASP A 359 -14.02 -21.90 13.44
N ALA A 360 -14.37 -22.79 12.49
CA ALA A 360 -15.75 -22.99 12.07
C ALA A 360 -16.61 -23.62 13.19
N ALA A 361 -17.91 -23.45 13.10
CA ALA A 361 -18.87 -24.09 14.01
C ALA A 361 -18.63 -25.62 14.08
N GLY A 362 -18.69 -26.15 15.30
CA GLY A 362 -18.44 -27.58 15.55
C GLY A 362 -16.95 -27.94 15.72
N SER A 363 -16.03 -27.00 15.70
CA SER A 363 -14.62 -27.25 16.01
C SER A 363 -14.45 -27.65 17.48
N SER A 364 -13.52 -28.57 17.75
CA SER A 364 -13.20 -29.07 19.10
C SER A 364 -11.92 -28.50 19.69
N GLN A 365 -11.21 -27.67 18.94
CA GLN A 365 -9.96 -26.98 19.32
C GLN A 365 -9.80 -25.71 18.50
N ALA A 366 -9.01 -24.74 18.97
CA ALA A 366 -8.66 -23.58 18.18
C ALA A 366 -7.30 -23.74 17.48
N TYR A 367 -7.27 -23.47 16.18
CA TYR A 367 -6.08 -23.61 15.33
C TYR A 367 -5.07 -22.47 15.58
N SER A 368 -3.76 -22.80 15.51
CA SER A 368 -2.69 -21.79 15.50
C SER A 368 -2.15 -21.59 14.08
N PRO A 369 -2.17 -20.37 13.52
CA PRO A 369 -1.62 -20.13 12.18
C PRO A 369 -0.08 -19.99 12.16
N LEU A 370 0.58 -20.04 13.32
CA LEU A 370 2.03 -19.94 13.38
C LEU A 370 2.68 -21.25 12.92
N PRO A 371 3.80 -21.22 12.18
CA PRO A 371 4.54 -22.41 11.79
C PRO A 371 4.95 -23.23 13.02
N GLY A 372 4.53 -24.49 13.09
CA GLY A 372 4.79 -25.37 14.23
C GLY A 372 3.97 -25.06 15.49
N GLY A 373 3.03 -24.13 15.43
CA GLY A 373 2.16 -23.77 16.55
C GLY A 373 1.22 -24.92 16.93
N SER A 374 1.17 -25.26 18.23
CA SER A 374 0.22 -26.24 18.76
C SER A 374 -1.19 -25.66 18.83
N PRO A 375 -2.25 -26.42 18.57
CA PRO A 375 -3.61 -25.95 18.77
C PRO A 375 -3.91 -25.70 20.25
N LEU A 376 -4.88 -24.82 20.51
CA LEU A 376 -5.44 -24.61 21.83
C LEU A 376 -6.52 -25.66 22.10
N ALA A 377 -6.30 -26.52 23.08
CA ALA A 377 -7.32 -27.45 23.54
C ALA A 377 -8.39 -26.69 24.31
N VAL A 378 -9.65 -26.91 23.98
CA VAL A 378 -10.78 -26.20 24.59
C VAL A 378 -11.89 -27.16 24.99
N SER A 379 -12.71 -26.77 25.95
CA SER A 379 -13.95 -27.48 26.27
C SER A 379 -15.07 -26.49 26.54
N ARG A 380 -16.29 -26.86 26.16
CA ARG A 380 -17.51 -26.04 26.27
C ARG A 380 -17.41 -24.71 25.51
N TRP A 381 -16.80 -24.73 24.34
CA TRP A 381 -16.72 -23.61 23.39
C TRP A 381 -17.65 -23.88 22.23
N ASP A 382 -18.46 -22.88 21.90
CA ASP A 382 -19.32 -22.89 20.72
C ASP A 382 -18.74 -21.90 19.72
N PHE A 383 -18.08 -22.41 18.68
CA PHE A 383 -17.34 -21.61 17.71
C PHE A 383 -18.25 -20.90 16.71
N ALA A 384 -17.76 -19.79 16.14
CA ALA A 384 -18.41 -19.01 15.09
C ALA A 384 -19.79 -18.44 15.47
N GLN A 385 -19.95 -17.97 16.72
CA GLN A 385 -21.22 -17.44 17.23
C GLN A 385 -21.29 -15.90 17.27
N ASP A 386 -20.15 -15.20 17.39
CA ASP A 386 -20.12 -13.74 17.56
C ASP A 386 -19.24 -13.08 16.50
N ASP A 387 -19.82 -12.25 15.64
CA ASP A 387 -19.17 -11.48 14.57
C ASP A 387 -18.99 -9.98 14.90
N THR A 388 -19.24 -9.57 16.14
CA THR A 388 -19.28 -8.16 16.54
C THR A 388 -17.90 -7.52 16.73
N LEU A 389 -16.79 -8.30 16.86
CA LEU A 389 -15.45 -7.76 16.87
C LEU A 389 -15.01 -7.35 15.45
N GLY A 390 -14.86 -6.04 15.23
CA GLY A 390 -14.60 -5.49 13.89
C GLY A 390 -13.39 -6.06 13.17
N GLY A 391 -12.34 -6.43 13.92
CA GLY A 391 -11.07 -6.96 13.41
C GLY A 391 -10.98 -8.47 13.27
N SER A 392 -12.08 -9.19 13.45
CA SER A 392 -12.14 -10.64 13.52
C SER A 392 -13.18 -11.24 12.58
N SER A 393 -13.00 -12.50 12.19
CA SER A 393 -14.09 -13.40 11.81
C SER A 393 -14.89 -13.82 13.04
N PRO A 394 -16.04 -14.49 12.90
CA PRO A 394 -16.85 -14.87 14.05
C PRO A 394 -16.08 -15.66 15.10
N LEU A 395 -16.26 -15.27 16.36
CA LEU A 395 -15.59 -15.80 17.54
C LEU A 395 -16.48 -16.75 18.34
N PRO A 396 -15.92 -17.58 19.22
CA PRO A 396 -16.71 -18.48 20.05
C PRO A 396 -17.42 -17.79 21.21
N VAL A 397 -18.54 -18.36 21.62
CA VAL A 397 -19.18 -18.18 22.92
C VAL A 397 -18.74 -19.31 23.84
N ILE A 398 -18.36 -18.98 25.06
CA ILE A 398 -17.88 -19.94 26.04
C ILE A 398 -18.98 -20.22 27.06
N ALA A 399 -19.42 -21.46 27.14
CA ALA A 399 -20.39 -21.89 28.12
C ALA A 399 -19.79 -21.89 29.55
N PRO A 400 -20.63 -21.76 30.60
CA PRO A 400 -20.18 -21.73 31.99
C PRO A 400 -19.20 -22.86 32.34
N GLY A 401 -18.04 -22.52 32.91
CA GLY A 401 -16.99 -23.46 33.23
C GLY A 401 -16.22 -24.04 32.03
N GLY A 402 -16.24 -23.32 30.90
CA GLY A 402 -15.40 -23.67 29.77
C GLY A 402 -13.91 -23.56 30.07
N THR A 403 -13.08 -24.32 29.38
CA THR A 403 -11.63 -24.35 29.61
C THR A 403 -10.85 -24.11 28.35
N MET A 404 -9.60 -23.63 28.51
CA MET A 404 -8.62 -23.56 27.44
C MET A 404 -7.24 -23.97 27.95
N ARG A 405 -6.45 -24.68 27.10
CA ARG A 405 -5.08 -25.02 27.39
C ARG A 405 -4.23 -25.00 26.12
N GLY A 406 -3.19 -24.18 26.11
CA GLY A 406 -2.26 -24.05 25.01
C GLY A 406 -0.81 -23.97 25.48
N THR A 407 0.08 -24.70 24.84
CA THR A 407 1.53 -24.68 25.13
C THR A 407 2.19 -23.49 24.42
N VAL A 408 3.15 -22.85 25.11
CA VAL A 408 3.91 -21.73 24.60
C VAL A 408 5.36 -22.16 24.38
N PRO A 409 5.91 -22.10 23.17
CA PRO A 409 7.29 -22.46 22.89
C PRO A 409 8.26 -21.49 23.58
N ALA A 410 9.50 -21.95 23.78
CA ALA A 410 10.56 -21.07 24.27
C ALA A 410 10.92 -20.04 23.18
N PRO A 411 11.20 -18.78 23.55
CA PRO A 411 11.74 -17.82 22.62
C PRO A 411 13.12 -18.25 22.13
N ALA A 412 13.45 -17.94 20.88
CA ALA A 412 14.76 -18.26 20.27
C ALA A 412 15.93 -17.61 21.03
N THR A 413 15.70 -16.44 21.58
CA THR A 413 16.65 -15.72 22.44
C THR A 413 16.01 -15.50 23.81
N ALA A 414 16.75 -15.73 24.87
CA ALA A 414 16.26 -15.50 26.23
C ALA A 414 15.75 -14.06 26.39
N SER A 415 14.55 -13.91 26.90
CA SER A 415 13.93 -12.60 27.15
C SER A 415 13.73 -12.38 28.63
N THR A 416 13.93 -11.14 29.07
CA THR A 416 13.62 -10.66 30.42
C THR A 416 12.24 -10.01 30.52
N VAL A 417 11.45 -10.12 29.44
CA VAL A 417 10.07 -9.59 29.35
C VAL A 417 9.20 -10.57 28.59
N TRP A 418 7.96 -10.68 29.01
CA TRP A 418 6.92 -11.37 28.24
C TRP A 418 5.57 -10.68 28.44
N ALA A 419 4.66 -10.89 27.50
CA ALA A 419 3.30 -10.37 27.58
C ALA A 419 2.28 -11.39 27.09
N ILE A 420 1.06 -11.31 27.62
CA ILE A 420 -0.10 -12.07 27.16
C ILE A 420 -1.20 -11.06 26.86
N CYS A 421 -1.88 -11.24 25.74
CA CYS A 421 -3.01 -10.42 25.36
C CYS A 421 -4.19 -11.31 24.96
N MET A 422 -5.39 -10.95 25.42
CA MET A 422 -6.64 -11.66 25.15
C MET A 422 -7.79 -10.67 24.96
N PRO A 423 -8.24 -10.42 23.73
CA PRO A 423 -9.53 -9.80 23.47
C PRO A 423 -10.68 -10.65 24.02
N TYR A 424 -11.58 -10.00 24.75
CA TYR A 424 -12.75 -10.64 25.33
C TYR A 424 -13.97 -9.72 25.34
N ARG A 425 -15.14 -10.31 25.47
CA ARG A 425 -16.42 -9.62 25.70
C ARG A 425 -17.20 -10.38 26.75
N VAL A 426 -17.63 -9.67 27.78
CA VAL A 426 -18.57 -10.13 28.79
C VAL A 426 -19.66 -9.08 28.89
N GLU A 427 -20.90 -9.47 28.75
CA GLU A 427 -22.02 -8.54 28.84
C GLU A 427 -22.96 -8.92 29.98
N GLY A 428 -23.54 -7.92 30.62
CA GLY A 428 -24.49 -8.09 31.69
C GLY A 428 -23.99 -7.62 33.05
N THR A 429 -24.64 -8.10 34.11
CA THR A 429 -24.30 -7.72 35.49
C THR A 429 -23.03 -8.43 35.92
N PRO A 430 -21.99 -7.70 36.40
CA PRO A 430 -20.80 -8.31 36.97
C PRO A 430 -21.13 -9.30 38.06
N PRO A 431 -20.53 -10.49 38.09
CA PRO A 431 -20.81 -11.50 39.13
C PRO A 431 -20.36 -11.00 40.50
N ASN A 432 -21.19 -11.23 41.53
CA ASN A 432 -20.88 -10.88 42.92
C ASN A 432 -19.69 -11.66 43.48
N VAL A 433 -19.49 -12.88 42.99
CA VAL A 433 -18.31 -13.70 43.31
C VAL A 433 -17.33 -13.60 42.13
N GLU A 434 -16.08 -13.29 42.45
CA GLU A 434 -15.06 -13.20 41.43
C GLU A 434 -14.90 -14.50 40.65
N GLN A 435 -14.76 -14.34 39.35
CA GLN A 435 -14.64 -15.42 38.37
C GLN A 435 -13.25 -15.43 37.73
N GLU A 436 -12.68 -16.60 37.51
CA GLU A 436 -11.41 -16.71 36.77
C GLU A 436 -11.61 -16.29 35.33
N MET A 437 -10.76 -15.36 34.88
CA MET A 437 -10.79 -14.78 33.53
C MET A 437 -9.60 -15.21 32.68
N LEU A 438 -8.41 -15.31 33.29
CA LEU A 438 -7.19 -15.71 32.60
C LEU A 438 -6.22 -16.32 33.58
N SER A 439 -5.61 -17.48 33.25
CA SER A 439 -4.49 -18.02 34.00
C SER A 439 -3.45 -18.63 33.07
N TRP A 440 -2.20 -18.61 33.54
CA TRP A 440 -1.06 -19.11 32.77
C TRP A 440 0.08 -19.58 33.72
N THR A 441 1.02 -20.32 33.16
CA THR A 441 2.18 -20.84 33.87
C THR A 441 3.47 -20.29 33.30
N THR A 442 4.47 -20.13 34.18
CA THR A 442 5.81 -19.63 33.83
C THR A 442 6.92 -20.47 34.44
N THR A 443 8.16 -20.20 34.00
CA THR A 443 9.38 -20.77 34.63
C THR A 443 9.94 -19.92 35.74
N GLY A 444 9.38 -18.73 35.99
CA GLY A 444 9.83 -17.77 36.99
C GLY A 444 9.43 -18.12 38.44
N THR A 445 9.62 -17.15 39.37
CA THR A 445 9.21 -17.28 40.78
C THR A 445 7.70 -17.44 40.88
N GLY A 446 6.91 -16.61 40.16
CA GLY A 446 5.47 -16.85 39.99
C GLY A 446 5.26 -17.96 38.98
N ARG A 447 5.08 -19.20 39.45
CA ARG A 447 4.87 -20.38 38.59
C ARG A 447 3.51 -20.40 37.95
N ARG A 448 2.48 -19.99 38.65
CA ARG A 448 1.11 -19.85 38.15
C ARG A 448 0.62 -18.43 38.42
N TRP A 449 0.13 -17.78 37.42
CA TRP A 449 -0.52 -16.47 37.50
C TRP A 449 -1.99 -16.63 37.20
N ARG A 450 -2.83 -15.80 37.85
CA ARG A 450 -4.29 -15.88 37.70
C ARG A 450 -4.90 -14.49 37.86
N ILE A 451 -5.80 -14.16 36.97
CA ILE A 451 -6.63 -12.96 37.02
C ILE A 451 -8.07 -13.39 37.25
N THR A 452 -8.73 -12.82 38.25
CA THR A 452 -10.14 -12.97 38.53
C THR A 452 -10.85 -11.62 38.37
N MET A 453 -12.11 -11.63 38.01
CA MET A 453 -12.94 -10.44 37.82
C MET A 453 -14.34 -10.62 38.41
N GLY A 454 -14.88 -9.56 39.02
CA GLY A 454 -16.22 -9.53 39.57
C GLY A 454 -16.70 -8.12 39.90
N ALA A 455 -17.84 -7.99 40.55
CA ALA A 455 -18.42 -6.70 40.92
C ALA A 455 -17.59 -5.91 41.91
N SER A 456 -16.80 -6.61 42.75
CA SER A 456 -15.87 -6.02 43.72
C SER A 456 -14.55 -5.51 43.14
N GLY A 457 -14.26 -5.87 41.88
CA GLY A 457 -13.01 -5.50 41.18
C GLY A 457 -12.33 -6.67 40.49
N THR A 458 -11.03 -6.53 40.33
CA THR A 458 -10.14 -7.56 39.74
C THR A 458 -9.07 -7.90 40.76
N HIS A 459 -8.75 -9.20 40.90
CA HIS A 459 -7.59 -9.65 41.64
C HIS A 459 -6.56 -10.28 40.73
N LEU A 460 -5.30 -10.00 40.99
CA LEU A 460 -4.15 -10.63 40.36
C LEU A 460 -3.43 -11.48 41.41
N PHE A 461 -3.33 -12.77 41.16
CA PHE A 461 -2.64 -13.71 42.01
C PHE A 461 -1.39 -14.28 41.32
N ALA A 462 -0.34 -14.52 42.06
CA ALA A 462 0.76 -15.37 41.64
C ALA A 462 1.13 -16.39 42.74
N TYR A 463 1.40 -17.61 42.30
CA TYR A 463 1.74 -18.73 43.17
C TYR A 463 3.11 -19.28 42.76
N ASP A 464 3.92 -19.70 43.74
CA ASP A 464 5.21 -20.33 43.50
C ASP A 464 5.11 -21.82 43.11
N ALA A 465 6.24 -22.51 43.01
CA ALA A 465 6.29 -23.93 42.64
C ALA A 465 5.68 -24.87 43.70
N SER A 466 5.57 -24.44 44.96
CA SER A 466 4.93 -25.20 46.04
C SER A 466 3.42 -24.93 46.12
N GLY A 467 2.91 -23.96 45.33
CA GLY A 467 1.52 -23.49 45.40
C GLY A 467 1.30 -22.41 46.47
N ALA A 468 2.38 -21.89 47.09
CA ALA A 468 2.26 -20.79 48.03
C ALA A 468 2.02 -19.46 47.31
N LEU A 469 1.20 -18.59 47.90
CA LEU A 469 0.86 -17.28 47.37
C LEU A 469 2.03 -16.31 47.48
N VAL A 470 2.55 -15.82 46.36
CA VAL A 470 3.63 -14.82 46.29
C VAL A 470 3.14 -13.41 45.93
N LEU A 471 1.93 -13.32 45.38
CA LEU A 471 1.27 -12.05 45.10
C LEU A 471 -0.24 -12.21 45.27
N ASP A 472 -0.83 -11.29 46.01
CA ASP A 472 -2.26 -11.02 46.11
C ASP A 472 -2.45 -9.51 45.98
N SER A 473 -2.96 -9.09 44.83
CA SER A 473 -3.13 -7.67 44.54
C SER A 473 -4.56 -7.41 44.12
N THR A 474 -5.30 -6.75 45.00
CA THR A 474 -6.64 -6.24 44.65
C THR A 474 -6.53 -5.01 43.75
N ILE A 475 -7.15 -5.06 42.61
CA ILE A 475 -7.17 -3.98 41.66
C ILE A 475 -8.61 -3.48 41.58
N ILE A 476 -8.84 -2.26 42.04
CA ILE A 476 -10.16 -1.63 41.90
C ILE A 476 -10.33 -1.20 40.46
N THR A 477 -11.33 -1.72 39.82
CA THR A 477 -11.62 -1.44 38.39
C THR A 477 -12.99 -0.80 38.23
N SER A 478 -13.15 -0.03 37.18
CA SER A 478 -14.46 0.45 36.77
C SER A 478 -15.28 -0.71 36.19
N LEU A 479 -16.60 -0.67 36.34
CA LEU A 479 -17.54 -1.64 35.74
C LEU A 479 -17.48 -1.70 34.21
N ALA A 480 -16.75 -0.80 33.57
CA ALA A 480 -16.54 -0.77 32.12
C ALA A 480 -15.93 -2.07 31.54
N GLN A 481 -15.29 -2.89 32.37
CA GLN A 481 -14.71 -4.19 31.96
C GLN A 481 -15.73 -5.23 31.53
N PHE A 482 -17.01 -4.99 31.81
CA PHE A 482 -18.15 -5.85 31.46
C PHE A 482 -19.03 -5.27 30.36
N ASN A 483 -18.53 -4.26 29.62
CA ASN A 483 -19.26 -3.59 28.56
C ASN A 483 -18.50 -3.63 27.25
N GLY A 484 -18.98 -4.43 26.30
CA GLY A 484 -18.43 -4.50 24.96
C GLY A 484 -17.10 -5.25 24.88
N TRP A 485 -16.43 -5.09 23.74
CA TRP A 485 -15.13 -5.72 23.50
C TRP A 485 -14.03 -4.99 24.23
N MET A 486 -13.27 -5.76 25.01
CA MET A 486 -12.11 -5.33 25.77
C MET A 486 -10.89 -6.15 25.36
N ARG A 487 -9.71 -5.57 25.51
CA ARG A 487 -8.43 -6.24 25.36
C ARG A 487 -7.75 -6.28 26.73
N LEU A 488 -7.62 -7.47 27.31
CA LEU A 488 -6.88 -7.72 28.54
C LEU A 488 -5.43 -8.00 28.18
N GLU A 489 -4.52 -7.19 28.67
CA GLU A 489 -3.07 -7.32 28.45
C GLU A 489 -2.35 -7.41 29.78
N PHE A 490 -1.47 -8.39 29.93
CA PHE A 490 -0.58 -8.51 31.06
C PHE A 490 0.86 -8.61 30.59
N THR A 491 1.70 -7.71 31.09
CA THR A 491 3.14 -7.68 30.78
C THR A 491 3.93 -7.86 32.08
N ALA A 492 4.95 -8.71 32.06
CA ALA A 492 5.91 -8.84 33.16
C ALA A 492 7.33 -8.66 32.66
N ARG A 493 8.15 -7.93 33.41
CA ARG A 493 9.53 -7.59 33.10
C ARG A 493 10.43 -7.76 34.33
N GLN A 494 11.66 -8.26 34.12
CA GLN A 494 12.68 -8.27 35.14
C GLN A 494 13.17 -6.85 35.42
N SER A 495 13.15 -6.43 36.69
CA SER A 495 13.64 -5.14 37.16
C SER A 495 14.48 -5.35 38.44
N GLY A 496 15.79 -5.51 38.25
CA GLY A 496 16.69 -5.90 39.37
C GLY A 496 16.30 -7.25 39.96
N SER A 497 16.04 -7.31 41.24
CA SER A 497 15.56 -8.51 41.97
C SER A 497 14.04 -8.69 41.94
N ASN A 498 13.30 -7.81 41.24
CA ASN A 498 11.85 -7.82 41.20
C ASN A 498 11.32 -8.12 39.80
N ILE A 499 10.11 -8.65 39.75
CA ILE A 499 9.26 -8.71 38.58
C ILE A 499 8.39 -7.45 38.62
N SER A 500 8.59 -6.49 37.70
CA SER A 500 7.63 -5.42 37.49
C SER A 500 6.55 -5.91 36.52
N TYR A 501 5.29 -5.61 36.82
CA TYR A 501 4.19 -5.98 35.94
C TYR A 501 3.27 -4.79 35.62
N THR A 502 2.64 -4.89 34.48
CA THR A 502 1.60 -3.97 34.01
C THR A 502 0.39 -4.79 33.58
N LEU A 503 -0.78 -4.46 34.12
CA LEU A 503 -2.06 -5.01 33.72
C LEU A 503 -2.86 -3.89 33.05
N THR A 504 -3.31 -4.13 31.84
CA THR A 504 -3.99 -3.14 31.02
C THR A 504 -5.32 -3.70 30.52
N TRP A 505 -6.37 -2.89 30.62
CA TRP A 505 -7.64 -3.10 29.92
C TRP A 505 -7.81 -1.99 28.90
N THR A 506 -7.93 -2.35 27.65
CA THR A 506 -8.18 -1.39 26.58
C THR A 506 -9.59 -1.65 26.02
N VAL A 507 -10.44 -0.64 26.04
CA VAL A 507 -11.70 -0.69 25.28
C VAL A 507 -11.33 -0.72 23.80
N VAL A 508 -11.82 -1.69 23.06
CA VAL A 508 -11.59 -1.76 21.62
C VAL A 508 -12.08 -0.48 20.95
N ASN A 509 -11.20 0.23 20.24
CA ASN A 509 -11.44 1.57 19.69
C ASN A 509 -11.68 2.67 20.77
N GLY A 510 -11.17 2.50 21.98
CA GLY A 510 -11.41 3.42 23.10
C GLY A 510 -10.22 3.58 24.04
N ALA A 511 -10.48 4.00 25.26
CA ALA A 511 -9.49 4.28 26.28
C ALA A 511 -8.88 3.02 26.89
N ALA A 512 -7.68 3.14 27.46
CA ALA A 512 -6.99 2.13 28.22
C ALA A 512 -6.97 2.48 29.72
N PHE A 513 -7.10 1.45 30.56
CA PHE A 513 -6.91 1.52 32.02
C PHE A 513 -5.67 0.71 32.38
N ILE A 514 -4.71 1.30 33.08
CA ILE A 514 -3.41 0.71 33.34
C ILE A 514 -3.15 0.65 34.84
N VAL A 515 -2.71 -0.51 35.31
CA VAL A 515 -2.26 -0.73 36.69
C VAL A 515 -0.88 -1.34 36.68
N ASN A 516 0.04 -0.75 37.45
CA ASN A 516 1.41 -1.21 37.59
C ASN A 516 1.67 -1.74 39.00
N GLY A 517 2.53 -2.73 39.08
CA GLY A 517 2.98 -3.26 40.35
C GLY A 517 4.31 -4.01 40.26
N SER A 518 4.77 -4.53 41.39
CA SER A 518 5.98 -5.35 41.43
C SER A 518 5.92 -6.41 42.51
N VAL A 519 6.64 -7.52 42.31
CA VAL A 519 6.79 -8.60 43.25
C VAL A 519 8.25 -9.11 43.22
N PRO A 520 8.89 -9.45 44.37
CA PRO A 520 10.23 -10.01 44.38
C PRO A 520 10.31 -11.32 43.59
N GLY A 521 11.39 -11.51 42.83
CA GLY A 521 11.64 -12.75 42.12
C GLY A 521 12.16 -12.62 40.71
N THR A 522 12.17 -13.73 39.97
CA THR A 522 12.60 -13.85 38.57
C THR A 522 11.41 -13.98 37.66
N VAL A 523 11.43 -13.26 36.54
CA VAL A 523 10.31 -13.20 35.58
C VAL A 523 10.06 -14.52 34.85
N GLY A 524 11.12 -15.27 34.52
CA GLY A 524 11.04 -16.50 33.73
C GLY A 524 10.45 -16.29 32.33
N ARG A 525 9.84 -17.35 31.74
CA ARG A 525 9.09 -17.30 30.50
C ARG A 525 7.73 -17.97 30.66
N VAL A 526 6.76 -17.59 29.85
CA VAL A 526 5.46 -18.29 29.78
C VAL A 526 5.65 -19.68 29.17
N THR A 527 5.02 -20.69 29.74
CA THR A 527 5.08 -22.09 29.29
C THR A 527 3.75 -22.61 28.75
N ALA A 528 2.65 -22.13 29.32
CA ALA A 528 1.32 -22.45 28.85
C ALA A 528 0.30 -21.37 29.28
N VAL A 529 -0.74 -21.19 28.48
CA VAL A 529 -2.00 -20.57 28.90
C VAL A 529 -2.93 -21.73 29.31
N ASP A 530 -3.45 -21.69 30.51
CA ASP A 530 -4.23 -22.78 31.10
C ASP A 530 -5.28 -22.19 32.02
N THR A 531 -6.47 -21.95 31.46
CA THR A 531 -7.56 -21.20 32.12
C THR A 531 -8.81 -22.07 32.24
N SER A 532 -9.42 -22.05 33.42
CA SER A 532 -10.76 -22.56 33.66
C SER A 532 -11.67 -21.36 33.95
N PHE A 533 -12.40 -20.92 32.94
CA PHE A 533 -13.28 -19.75 33.05
C PHE A 533 -14.33 -19.94 34.13
N GLY A 534 -14.51 -18.91 34.96
CA GLY A 534 -15.51 -18.96 36.01
C GLY A 534 -16.93 -19.13 35.45
N PRO A 535 -17.74 -19.99 36.07
CA PRO A 535 -19.11 -20.29 35.56
C PRO A 535 -20.08 -19.11 35.65
N GLY A 536 -19.73 -18.08 36.42
CA GLY A 536 -20.58 -16.89 36.60
C GLY A 536 -20.29 -15.76 35.58
N LEU A 537 -19.37 -15.93 34.62
CA LEU A 537 -19.15 -14.96 33.54
C LEU A 537 -20.25 -15.08 32.50
N PRO A 538 -21.13 -14.07 32.35
CA PRO A 538 -22.25 -14.17 31.42
C PRO A 538 -21.76 -13.95 29.99
N ASP A 539 -22.22 -14.77 29.07
CA ASP A 539 -22.02 -14.61 27.62
C ASP A 539 -20.56 -14.30 27.25
N LEU A 540 -19.60 -15.02 27.85
CA LEU A 540 -18.18 -14.81 27.62
C LEU A 540 -17.78 -15.17 26.18
N ARG A 541 -17.10 -14.25 25.53
CA ARG A 541 -16.46 -14.44 24.21
C ARG A 541 -14.98 -14.11 24.34
N VAL A 542 -14.15 -14.90 23.70
CA VAL A 542 -12.69 -14.66 23.65
C VAL A 542 -12.14 -14.97 22.25
N GLY A 543 -11.05 -14.33 21.90
CA GLY A 543 -10.35 -14.64 20.65
C GLY A 543 -8.99 -13.96 20.58
N HIS A 544 -8.24 -14.23 19.52
CA HIS A 544 -6.96 -13.62 19.23
C HIS A 544 -5.98 -13.62 20.42
N ILE A 545 -5.90 -14.73 21.13
CA ILE A 545 -5.03 -14.89 22.29
C ILE A 545 -3.59 -14.96 21.79
N GLY A 546 -2.75 -14.02 22.23
CA GLY A 546 -1.34 -13.91 21.86
C GLY A 546 -0.40 -13.92 23.07
N VAL A 547 0.73 -14.61 22.93
CA VAL A 547 1.83 -14.60 23.92
C VAL A 547 3.08 -14.11 23.22
N PHE A 548 3.76 -13.14 23.85
CA PHE A 548 4.89 -12.42 23.26
C PHE A 548 6.13 -12.49 24.16
N SER A 549 7.32 -12.40 23.55
CA SER A 549 8.61 -12.24 24.22
C SER A 549 9.03 -10.76 24.38
N ALA A 550 8.12 -9.83 24.20
CA ALA A 550 8.31 -8.38 24.33
C ALA A 550 7.01 -7.73 24.86
N ASP A 551 7.09 -6.46 25.24
CA ASP A 551 5.97 -5.68 25.81
C ASP A 551 5.13 -4.88 24.76
N ALA A 552 5.34 -5.11 23.49
CA ALA A 552 4.72 -4.34 22.40
C ALA A 552 3.29 -4.79 22.00
N THR A 553 2.52 -5.38 22.92
CA THR A 553 1.19 -5.94 22.65
C THR A 553 0.19 -4.89 22.20
N SER A 554 0.12 -3.74 22.86
CA SER A 554 -0.80 -2.66 22.50
C SER A 554 -0.65 -2.21 21.05
N ALA A 555 0.58 -2.04 20.55
CA ALA A 555 0.85 -1.66 19.18
C ALA A 555 0.53 -2.79 18.18
N ALA A 556 0.67 -4.06 18.58
CA ALA A 556 0.36 -5.20 17.75
C ALA A 556 -1.14 -5.33 17.44
N TYR A 557 -1.99 -5.07 18.42
CA TYR A 557 -3.46 -5.17 18.31
C TYR A 557 -4.11 -3.88 17.83
N ALA A 558 -3.53 -2.71 18.15
CA ALA A 558 -4.14 -1.40 17.89
C ALA A 558 -4.55 -1.24 16.43
N SER A 559 -5.71 -0.65 16.22
CA SER A 559 -6.38 -0.46 14.94
C SER A 559 -6.82 -1.76 14.25
N ALA A 560 -6.07 -2.85 14.35
CA ALA A 560 -6.44 -4.13 13.78
C ALA A 560 -7.62 -4.79 14.51
N ASP A 561 -7.75 -4.59 15.83
CA ASP A 561 -8.82 -5.15 16.67
C ASP A 561 -10.20 -4.61 16.33
N HIS A 562 -10.32 -3.39 15.84
CA HIS A 562 -11.57 -2.83 15.34
C HIS A 562 -11.67 -2.79 13.81
N GLY A 563 -10.86 -3.59 13.09
CA GLY A 563 -10.89 -3.69 11.64
C GLY A 563 -10.46 -2.40 10.92
N TYR A 564 -9.55 -1.62 11.51
CA TYR A 564 -9.15 -0.31 10.99
C TYR A 564 -10.36 0.61 10.71
N ASN A 565 -11.36 0.57 11.58
CA ASN A 565 -12.52 1.46 11.50
C ASN A 565 -12.08 2.93 11.45
N ARG A 566 -12.73 3.75 10.64
CA ARG A 566 -12.41 5.15 10.34
C ARG A 566 -11.10 5.37 9.58
N GLU A 567 -10.45 4.32 9.09
CA GLU A 567 -9.34 4.45 8.16
C GLU A 567 -9.79 5.12 6.88
N ARG A 568 -8.98 6.03 6.33
CA ARG A 568 -9.28 6.69 5.05
C ARG A 568 -9.13 5.70 3.89
N ALA A 569 -10.00 5.80 2.88
CA ALA A 569 -10.00 4.89 1.73
C ALA A 569 -8.62 4.75 1.08
N ALA A 570 -7.92 5.86 0.81
CA ALA A 570 -6.59 5.82 0.24
C ALA A 570 -5.54 5.20 1.18
N ALA A 571 -5.65 5.41 2.50
CA ALA A 571 -4.76 4.78 3.49
C ALA A 571 -4.97 3.25 3.53
N ARG A 572 -6.23 2.80 3.47
CA ARG A 572 -6.56 1.37 3.39
C ARG A 572 -6.01 0.74 2.12
N LEU A 573 -6.13 1.41 0.98
CA LEU A 573 -5.54 0.94 -0.28
C LEU A 573 -4.02 0.75 -0.17
N TRP A 574 -3.30 1.71 0.41
CA TRP A 574 -1.85 1.59 0.61
C TRP A 574 -1.47 0.47 1.57
N ARG A 575 -2.20 0.36 2.69
CA ARG A 575 -1.95 -0.71 3.66
C ARG A 575 -2.18 -2.08 3.04
N LEU A 576 -3.31 -2.30 2.36
CA LEU A 576 -3.61 -3.56 1.67
C LEU A 576 -2.58 -3.88 0.59
N ALA A 577 -2.17 -2.89 -0.20
CA ALA A 577 -1.14 -3.05 -1.22
C ALA A 577 0.20 -3.45 -0.59
N GLY A 578 0.60 -2.79 0.49
CA GLY A 578 1.84 -3.12 1.22
C GLY A 578 1.80 -4.52 1.84
N GLU A 579 0.69 -4.90 2.47
CA GLU A 579 0.49 -6.23 3.06
C GLU A 579 0.56 -7.36 2.01
N GLU A 580 0.07 -7.11 0.79
CA GLU A 580 0.05 -8.07 -0.32
C GLU A 580 1.18 -7.87 -1.34
N SER A 581 2.18 -7.05 -1.01
CA SER A 581 3.32 -6.73 -1.89
C SER A 581 2.88 -6.27 -3.29
N ARG A 582 1.90 -5.37 -3.33
CA ARG A 582 1.38 -4.73 -4.55
C ARG A 582 1.70 -3.25 -4.53
N THR A 583 1.78 -2.64 -5.71
CA THR A 583 2.02 -1.20 -5.84
C THR A 583 0.72 -0.49 -6.15
N VAL A 584 0.40 0.53 -5.36
CA VAL A 584 -0.72 1.45 -5.60
C VAL A 584 -0.21 2.88 -5.57
N SER A 585 -0.45 3.60 -6.63
CA SER A 585 -0.17 5.03 -6.73
C SER A 585 -1.46 5.81 -6.47
N VAL A 586 -1.47 6.68 -5.47
CA VAL A 586 -2.61 7.55 -5.18
C VAL A 586 -2.32 8.95 -5.69
N VAL A 587 -3.24 9.49 -6.48
CA VAL A 587 -3.09 10.80 -7.14
C VAL A 587 -4.01 11.81 -6.46
N PHE A 588 -3.44 12.86 -5.85
CA PHE A 588 -4.17 13.98 -5.26
C PHE A 588 -3.95 15.28 -6.04
N PRO A 589 -4.91 16.23 -6.00
CA PRO A 589 -4.70 17.57 -6.54
C PRO A 589 -3.62 18.32 -5.75
N ALA A 590 -2.83 19.14 -6.43
CA ALA A 590 -1.85 20.00 -5.78
C ALA A 590 -2.56 21.00 -4.84
N GLY A 591 -2.03 21.16 -3.62
CA GLY A 591 -2.54 22.13 -2.63
C GLY A 591 -3.70 21.64 -1.76
N TYR A 592 -4.20 20.41 -1.95
CA TYR A 592 -5.23 19.83 -1.09
C TYR A 592 -4.62 18.97 0.00
N SER A 593 -5.15 19.06 1.22
CA SER A 593 -4.84 18.12 2.28
C SER A 593 -5.40 16.74 1.92
N TYR A 594 -4.69 15.70 2.35
CA TYR A 594 -5.08 14.31 2.18
C TYR A 594 -6.47 14.04 2.76
N THR A 595 -7.49 14.00 1.92
CA THR A 595 -8.86 13.67 2.32
C THR A 595 -9.42 12.62 1.36
N SER A 596 -9.87 11.52 1.90
CA SER A 596 -10.72 10.52 1.26
C SER A 596 -11.73 10.05 2.28
N MET A 597 -12.80 9.36 1.85
CA MET A 597 -13.85 8.90 2.73
C MET A 597 -13.30 8.05 3.89
N SER A 598 -13.82 8.27 5.10
CA SER A 598 -13.58 7.37 6.23
C SER A 598 -14.43 6.13 6.11
N LEU A 599 -13.78 4.96 6.13
CA LEU A 599 -14.41 3.68 5.91
C LEU A 599 -14.81 2.98 7.23
N GLY A 600 -15.82 2.12 7.15
CA GLY A 600 -16.20 1.21 8.22
C GLY A 600 -15.15 0.11 8.48
N PRO A 601 -15.42 -0.81 9.42
CA PRO A 601 -14.51 -1.91 9.71
C PRO A 601 -14.26 -2.78 8.47
N GLN A 602 -12.98 -3.10 8.22
CA GLN A 602 -12.61 -4.04 7.17
C GLN A 602 -12.98 -5.46 7.59
N ARG A 603 -13.80 -6.12 6.81
CA ARG A 603 -14.16 -7.54 6.97
C ARG A 603 -13.34 -8.43 6.03
N PRO A 604 -13.30 -9.76 6.28
CA PRO A 604 -12.67 -10.72 5.37
C PRO A 604 -13.37 -10.74 4.00
N GLU A 605 -12.65 -10.32 2.96
CA GLU A 605 -13.07 -10.29 1.55
C GLU A 605 -11.87 -10.58 0.65
N THR A 606 -12.08 -10.78 -0.65
CA THR A 606 -10.94 -10.89 -1.57
C THR A 606 -10.18 -9.56 -1.66
N LEU A 607 -8.90 -9.60 -2.03
CA LEU A 607 -8.13 -8.37 -2.18
C LEU A 607 -8.78 -7.41 -3.20
N LEU A 608 -9.28 -7.94 -4.32
CA LEU A 608 -9.95 -7.11 -5.33
C LEU A 608 -11.20 -6.44 -4.77
N ASP A 609 -12.05 -7.18 -4.05
CA ASP A 609 -13.27 -6.62 -3.46
C ASP A 609 -12.96 -5.55 -2.42
N LEU A 610 -11.93 -5.76 -1.58
CA LEU A 610 -11.49 -4.76 -0.59
C LEU A 610 -10.95 -3.47 -1.23
N VAL A 611 -10.14 -3.56 -2.29
CA VAL A 611 -9.63 -2.36 -2.96
C VAL A 611 -10.74 -1.66 -3.76
N GLN A 612 -11.69 -2.42 -4.32
CA GLN A 612 -12.85 -1.86 -4.99
C GLN A 612 -13.79 -1.18 -4.00
N GLN A 613 -14.07 -1.81 -2.84
CA GLN A 613 -14.87 -1.22 -1.75
C GLN A 613 -14.31 0.13 -1.28
N CYS A 614 -12.97 0.30 -1.27
CA CYS A 614 -12.37 1.59 -0.96
C CYS A 614 -12.72 2.65 -2.01
N ALA A 615 -12.64 2.28 -3.29
CA ALA A 615 -12.94 3.20 -4.40
C ALA A 615 -14.43 3.56 -4.44
N ASP A 616 -15.32 2.57 -4.29
CA ASP A 616 -16.78 2.74 -4.32
C ASP A 616 -17.26 3.63 -3.17
N SER A 617 -16.77 3.36 -1.95
CA SER A 617 -17.19 4.13 -0.76
C SER A 617 -16.68 5.58 -0.77
N ASP A 618 -15.57 5.86 -1.46
CA ASP A 618 -15.03 7.20 -1.65
C ASP A 618 -15.55 7.87 -2.93
N PHE A 619 -16.23 7.13 -3.82
CA PHE A 619 -16.57 7.57 -5.18
C PHE A 619 -15.33 8.00 -5.99
N GLY A 620 -14.20 7.40 -5.66
CA GLY A 620 -12.93 7.56 -6.36
C GLY A 620 -12.83 6.64 -7.58
N VAL A 621 -11.79 6.82 -8.38
CA VAL A 621 -11.54 6.01 -9.57
C VAL A 621 -10.29 5.15 -9.35
N LEU A 622 -10.49 3.84 -9.30
CA LEU A 622 -9.42 2.86 -9.28
C LEU A 622 -9.16 2.37 -10.69
N THR A 623 -7.96 2.56 -11.19
CA THR A 623 -7.53 2.13 -12.52
C THR A 623 -6.19 1.41 -12.47
N GLU A 624 -5.75 0.90 -13.59
CA GLU A 624 -4.41 0.34 -13.75
C GLU A 624 -3.43 1.38 -14.28
N ASP A 625 -2.21 1.36 -13.75
CA ASP A 625 -1.12 2.12 -14.33
C ASP A 625 -0.75 1.52 -15.70
N ARG A 626 -0.65 2.35 -16.71
CA ARG A 626 -0.30 1.89 -18.08
C ARG A 626 1.18 1.56 -18.24
N ALA A 627 2.04 2.15 -17.39
CA ALA A 627 3.49 2.01 -17.50
C ALA A 627 4.03 0.82 -16.72
N THR A 628 3.35 0.42 -15.67
CA THR A 628 3.80 -0.61 -14.72
C THR A 628 2.66 -1.54 -14.30
N SER A 629 2.99 -2.63 -13.60
CA SER A 629 1.99 -3.53 -13.00
C SER A 629 1.39 -2.98 -11.69
N ALA A 630 1.17 -1.67 -11.61
CA ALA A 630 0.62 -0.99 -10.45
C ALA A 630 -0.85 -0.63 -10.64
N LEU A 631 -1.54 -0.35 -9.53
CA LEU A 631 -2.83 0.32 -9.53
C LEU A 631 -2.64 1.83 -9.41
N ALA A 632 -3.57 2.59 -9.97
CA ALA A 632 -3.65 4.04 -9.81
C ALA A 632 -5.02 4.39 -9.22
N TYR A 633 -5.03 5.12 -8.11
CA TYR A 633 -6.24 5.55 -7.44
C TYR A 633 -6.34 7.07 -7.41
N ARG A 634 -7.50 7.57 -7.80
CA ARG A 634 -7.86 8.99 -7.77
C ARG A 634 -9.06 9.15 -6.84
N PRO A 635 -8.90 9.76 -5.65
CA PRO A 635 -10.00 10.04 -4.74
C PRO A 635 -11.06 10.94 -5.39
N ARG A 636 -12.28 10.93 -4.86
CA ARG A 636 -13.38 11.78 -5.31
C ARG A 636 -12.97 13.25 -5.40
N GLU A 637 -12.24 13.76 -4.42
CA GLU A 637 -11.79 15.16 -4.40
C GLU A 637 -10.87 15.54 -5.57
N TYR A 638 -10.12 14.58 -6.12
CA TYR A 638 -9.34 14.82 -7.33
C TYR A 638 -10.22 15.22 -8.52
N ARG A 639 -11.48 14.76 -8.54
CA ARG A 639 -12.42 15.00 -9.65
C ARG A 639 -13.11 16.36 -9.55
N TYR A 640 -13.13 16.99 -8.38
CA TYR A 640 -13.62 18.34 -8.20
C TYR A 640 -12.55 19.35 -8.60
N ASN A 641 -12.94 20.43 -9.23
CA ASN A 641 -12.04 21.55 -9.59
C ASN A 641 -10.87 21.13 -10.51
N LEU A 642 -11.03 20.09 -11.31
CA LEU A 642 -10.05 19.75 -12.34
C LEU A 642 -9.99 20.86 -13.39
N THR A 643 -8.81 21.42 -13.63
CA THR A 643 -8.59 22.20 -14.85
C THR A 643 -8.60 21.26 -16.05
N PRO A 644 -9.26 21.64 -17.17
CA PRO A 644 -9.22 20.86 -18.40
C PRO A 644 -7.76 20.61 -18.81
N ARG A 645 -7.37 19.34 -18.93
CA ARG A 645 -6.03 18.97 -19.39
C ARG A 645 -5.90 19.04 -20.91
N MET A 646 -7.03 19.04 -21.59
CA MET A 646 -7.10 19.03 -23.04
C MET A 646 -8.35 19.78 -23.47
N VAL A 647 -8.19 20.64 -24.45
CA VAL A 647 -9.27 21.29 -25.17
C VAL A 647 -9.25 20.75 -26.59
N LEU A 648 -10.39 20.25 -27.05
CA LEU A 648 -10.56 19.74 -28.41
C LEU A 648 -11.41 20.71 -29.20
N ASP A 649 -10.91 21.16 -30.32
CA ASP A 649 -11.65 22.03 -31.27
C ASP A 649 -12.19 21.21 -32.43
N TYR A 650 -13.52 21.09 -32.48
CA TYR A 650 -14.18 20.36 -33.55
C TYR A 650 -13.96 21.02 -34.93
N ALA A 651 -13.96 22.37 -34.97
CA ALA A 651 -13.76 23.10 -36.23
C ALA A 651 -12.30 22.99 -36.72
N ALA A 652 -11.34 22.85 -35.82
CA ALA A 652 -9.94 22.56 -36.15
C ALA A 652 -9.71 21.10 -36.59
N GLY A 653 -10.71 20.25 -36.41
CA GLY A 653 -10.66 18.83 -36.80
C GLY A 653 -9.92 17.95 -35.78
N ASP A 654 -9.82 18.35 -34.51
CA ASP A 654 -9.25 17.52 -33.43
C ASP A 654 -10.13 16.30 -33.15
N VAL A 655 -11.43 16.47 -33.30
CA VAL A 655 -12.45 15.43 -33.18
C VAL A 655 -12.82 14.86 -34.54
N ALA A 656 -12.73 13.56 -34.69
CA ALA A 656 -13.18 12.89 -35.90
C ALA A 656 -14.72 12.85 -35.94
N PRO A 657 -15.38 13.28 -37.05
CA PRO A 657 -16.82 13.23 -37.16
C PRO A 657 -17.33 11.77 -37.30
N PRO A 658 -18.59 11.48 -36.89
CA PRO A 658 -19.53 12.40 -36.26
C PRO A 658 -19.28 12.59 -34.77
N LEU A 659 -19.64 13.77 -34.23
CA LEU A 659 -19.83 13.97 -32.79
C LEU A 659 -21.32 13.79 -32.52
N GLU A 660 -21.66 12.77 -31.73
CA GLU A 660 -23.04 12.34 -31.49
C GLU A 660 -23.43 12.56 -30.00
N PRO A 661 -23.95 13.75 -29.67
CA PRO A 661 -24.58 13.93 -28.37
C PRO A 661 -25.87 13.11 -28.28
N VAL A 662 -26.10 12.50 -27.17
CA VAL A 662 -27.27 11.64 -26.87
C VAL A 662 -28.07 12.26 -25.74
N ASP A 663 -29.37 12.31 -25.93
CA ASP A 663 -30.33 12.66 -24.89
C ASP A 663 -31.12 11.39 -24.56
N ASP A 664 -30.80 10.76 -23.45
CA ASP A 664 -31.36 9.51 -22.97
C ASP A 664 -31.46 9.45 -21.44
N ASP A 665 -32.17 8.43 -20.94
CA ASP A 665 -32.44 8.22 -19.52
C ASP A 665 -31.43 7.29 -18.80
N GLN A 666 -30.38 6.85 -19.47
CA GLN A 666 -29.46 5.83 -18.93
C GLN A 666 -28.76 6.27 -17.64
N ALA A 667 -28.46 7.58 -17.51
CA ALA A 667 -27.84 8.15 -16.34
C ALA A 667 -28.86 8.62 -15.26
N THR A 668 -30.16 8.63 -15.61
CA THR A 668 -31.23 9.14 -14.72
C THR A 668 -31.38 8.24 -13.51
N ARG A 669 -31.32 8.84 -12.31
CA ARG A 669 -31.60 8.18 -11.02
C ARG A 669 -32.25 9.21 -10.10
N ASN A 670 -33.56 9.15 -9.94
CA ASN A 670 -34.33 10.12 -9.18
C ASN A 670 -34.86 9.61 -7.83
N ASP A 671 -34.49 8.38 -7.46
CA ASP A 671 -34.70 7.78 -6.13
C ASP A 671 -33.42 7.04 -5.74
N ARG A 672 -32.70 7.56 -4.76
CA ARG A 672 -31.40 7.05 -4.33
C ARG A 672 -31.44 6.56 -2.90
N THR A 673 -31.08 5.31 -2.68
CA THR A 673 -30.87 4.72 -1.36
C THR A 673 -29.38 4.39 -1.17
N VAL A 674 -28.81 4.80 -0.05
CA VAL A 674 -27.46 4.44 0.36
C VAL A 674 -27.52 3.68 1.67
N ASN A 675 -26.98 2.48 1.69
CA ASN A 675 -26.90 1.64 2.87
C ASN A 675 -25.47 1.63 3.41
N ARG A 676 -25.32 1.88 4.69
CA ARG A 676 -24.07 1.61 5.37
C ARG A 676 -23.97 0.11 5.69
N ILE A 677 -22.92 -0.56 5.24
CA ILE A 677 -22.66 -1.96 5.58
C ILE A 677 -22.56 -2.09 7.11
N GLY A 678 -23.47 -2.86 7.70
CA GLY A 678 -23.56 -3.04 9.16
C GLY A 678 -24.09 -1.83 9.93
N GLY A 679 -24.84 -0.93 9.28
CA GLY A 679 -25.41 0.28 9.89
C GLY A 679 -26.73 0.71 9.26
N SER A 680 -27.06 2.01 9.36
CA SER A 680 -28.30 2.59 8.88
C SER A 680 -28.29 2.91 7.38
N SER A 681 -29.46 3.24 6.84
CA SER A 681 -29.65 3.67 5.45
C SER A 681 -30.08 5.14 5.40
N GLY A 682 -29.79 5.79 4.27
CA GLY A 682 -30.32 7.11 3.90
C GLY A 682 -30.97 7.06 2.53
N ARG A 683 -32.06 7.80 2.31
CA ARG A 683 -32.78 7.84 1.04
C ARG A 683 -33.08 9.29 0.65
N ALA A 684 -32.94 9.59 -0.63
CA ALA A 684 -33.30 10.87 -1.22
C ALA A 684 -34.09 10.64 -2.51
N VAL A 685 -35.20 11.37 -2.68
CA VAL A 685 -36.11 11.26 -3.82
C VAL A 685 -36.39 12.65 -4.37
N LEU A 686 -36.41 12.80 -5.71
CA LEU A 686 -36.88 14.02 -6.38
C LEU A 686 -38.39 13.88 -6.65
N GLU A 687 -39.21 14.52 -5.82
CA GLU A 687 -40.68 14.37 -5.86
C GLU A 687 -41.38 15.30 -6.85
N SER A 688 -40.72 16.35 -7.35
CA SER A 688 -41.29 17.34 -8.26
C SER A 688 -40.30 17.87 -9.27
N GLY A 689 -40.81 18.32 -10.41
CA GLY A 689 -40.02 18.86 -11.52
C GLY A 689 -39.81 17.87 -12.67
N PRO A 690 -39.19 18.29 -13.78
CA PRO A 690 -39.12 17.51 -15.01
C PRO A 690 -38.47 16.15 -14.85
N MET A 691 -37.43 16.04 -13.98
CA MET A 691 -36.70 14.78 -13.73
C MET A 691 -37.24 13.99 -12.54
N SER A 692 -38.44 14.34 -12.01
CA SER A 692 -39.01 13.74 -10.81
C SER A 692 -39.57 12.34 -11.07
N VAL A 693 -39.86 11.63 -9.95
CA VAL A 693 -40.52 10.30 -9.95
C VAL A 693 -41.96 10.32 -10.42
N GLN A 694 -42.52 11.50 -10.68
CA GLN A 694 -43.90 11.61 -11.18
C GLN A 694 -44.02 11.05 -12.60
N ALA A 695 -45.22 10.58 -12.93
CA ALA A 695 -45.50 10.11 -14.28
C ALA A 695 -45.41 11.27 -15.31
N PRO A 696 -45.02 11.00 -16.57
CA PRO A 696 -45.09 11.99 -17.62
C PRO A 696 -46.48 12.54 -17.84
N PRO A 697 -46.63 13.83 -18.13
CA PRO A 697 -45.57 14.81 -18.53
C PRO A 697 -45.00 15.63 -17.38
N THR A 698 -45.38 15.39 -16.12
CA THR A 698 -44.96 16.16 -14.94
C THR A 698 -43.61 15.72 -14.42
N GLY A 699 -43.17 14.52 -14.73
CA GLY A 699 -41.87 13.95 -14.40
C GLY A 699 -41.50 12.91 -15.46
N VAL A 700 -40.47 12.12 -15.18
CA VAL A 700 -39.95 11.07 -16.09
C VAL A 700 -40.33 9.66 -15.63
N GLY A 701 -40.97 9.51 -14.46
CA GLY A 701 -41.24 8.23 -13.81
C GLY A 701 -40.11 7.84 -12.83
N LEU A 702 -40.24 6.65 -12.24
CA LEU A 702 -39.35 6.15 -11.20
C LEU A 702 -38.09 5.51 -11.83
N TYR A 703 -36.93 6.00 -11.42
CA TYR A 703 -35.61 5.43 -11.69
C TYR A 703 -34.88 5.28 -10.37
N ASP A 704 -35.11 4.17 -9.67
CA ASP A 704 -34.53 3.88 -8.37
C ASP A 704 -33.15 3.19 -8.46
N ASP A 705 -32.34 3.39 -7.43
CA ASP A 705 -31.05 2.73 -7.29
C ASP A 705 -30.63 2.65 -5.81
N SER A 706 -30.00 1.55 -5.43
CA SER A 706 -29.53 1.31 -4.08
C SER A 706 -28.06 0.88 -4.09
N THR A 707 -27.26 1.48 -3.19
CA THR A 707 -25.83 1.24 -3.11
C THR A 707 -25.41 0.92 -1.67
N ASP A 708 -24.66 -0.18 -1.49
CA ASP A 708 -24.09 -0.57 -0.21
C ASP A 708 -22.64 -0.07 -0.09
N LEU A 709 -22.34 0.71 0.94
CA LEU A 709 -21.03 1.35 1.13
C LEU A 709 -20.42 1.04 2.51
N SER A 710 -19.11 0.87 2.54
CA SER A 710 -18.33 0.73 3.78
C SER A 710 -18.06 2.11 4.38
N LEU A 711 -19.02 2.65 5.15
CA LEU A 711 -18.95 3.99 5.76
C LEU A 711 -18.60 3.91 7.25
N ALA A 712 -17.93 4.93 7.76
CA ALA A 712 -17.48 4.97 9.16
C ALA A 712 -18.62 5.16 10.17
N ASP A 713 -19.67 5.91 9.81
CA ASP A 713 -20.79 6.21 10.70
C ASP A 713 -22.11 6.42 9.96
N ASP A 714 -23.21 6.48 10.73
CA ASP A 714 -24.58 6.55 10.23
C ASP A 714 -25.02 7.96 9.79
N THR A 715 -24.16 8.96 9.91
CA THR A 715 -24.48 10.33 9.46
C THR A 715 -24.24 10.53 7.95
N LEU A 716 -23.46 9.64 7.33
CA LEU A 716 -23.03 9.75 5.95
C LEU A 716 -24.07 9.28 4.92
N PRO A 717 -24.84 8.20 5.13
CA PRO A 717 -25.73 7.67 4.10
C PRO A 717 -26.70 8.70 3.52
N GLN A 718 -27.37 9.50 4.35
CA GLN A 718 -28.33 10.51 3.90
C GLN A 718 -27.66 11.62 3.08
N GLN A 719 -26.47 12.05 3.48
CA GLN A 719 -25.72 13.11 2.75
C GLN A 719 -25.30 12.60 1.38
N ILE A 720 -24.82 11.35 1.32
CA ILE A 720 -24.40 10.72 0.06
C ILE A 720 -25.61 10.49 -0.85
N ALA A 721 -26.74 10.00 -0.32
CA ALA A 721 -27.96 9.81 -1.10
C ALA A 721 -28.42 11.12 -1.75
N SER A 722 -28.43 12.23 -0.99
CA SER A 722 -28.80 13.55 -1.50
C SER A 722 -27.84 14.04 -2.59
N TRP A 723 -26.54 13.82 -2.42
CA TRP A 723 -25.53 14.16 -3.43
C TRP A 723 -25.66 13.32 -4.70
N LEU A 724 -25.87 12.00 -4.58
CA LEU A 724 -26.09 11.09 -5.71
C LEU A 724 -27.40 11.41 -6.46
N LEU A 725 -28.45 11.80 -5.71
CA LEU A 725 -29.70 12.27 -6.31
C LEU A 725 -29.45 13.48 -7.21
N HIS A 726 -28.71 14.48 -6.71
CA HIS A 726 -28.38 15.68 -7.50
C HIS A 726 -27.63 15.31 -8.79
N LEU A 727 -26.66 14.40 -8.73
CA LEU A 727 -25.95 13.92 -9.91
C LEU A 727 -26.83 13.12 -10.88
N GLY A 728 -27.73 12.30 -10.35
CA GLY A 728 -28.63 11.44 -11.15
C GLY A 728 -29.84 12.16 -11.75
N THR A 729 -30.07 13.42 -11.35
CA THR A 729 -31.18 14.26 -11.86
C THR A 729 -30.70 15.50 -12.61
N TRP A 730 -29.41 15.55 -12.96
CA TRP A 730 -28.83 16.59 -13.81
C TRP A 730 -29.21 16.34 -15.27
N ASP A 731 -30.01 17.27 -15.82
CA ASP A 731 -30.61 17.16 -17.15
C ASP A 731 -29.68 17.80 -18.22
N GLU A 732 -28.78 17.02 -18.80
CA GLU A 732 -27.85 17.45 -19.83
C GLU A 732 -27.68 16.34 -20.88
N SER A 733 -27.57 16.76 -22.16
CA SER A 733 -27.12 15.84 -23.22
C SER A 733 -25.71 15.35 -22.92
N ARG A 734 -25.49 14.06 -23.04
CA ARG A 734 -24.18 13.44 -22.84
C ARG A 734 -23.53 13.07 -24.17
N VAL A 735 -22.20 13.04 -24.17
CA VAL A 735 -21.41 12.58 -25.31
C VAL A 735 -20.68 11.30 -24.90
N PRO A 736 -21.26 10.11 -25.15
CA PRO A 736 -20.72 8.85 -24.66
C PRO A 736 -19.39 8.47 -25.32
N THR A 737 -19.13 8.93 -26.53
CA THR A 737 -17.92 8.61 -27.29
C THR A 737 -17.41 9.81 -28.07
N VAL A 738 -16.13 10.11 -27.92
CA VAL A 738 -15.41 11.09 -28.72
C VAL A 738 -14.27 10.36 -29.44
N GLN A 739 -14.26 10.44 -30.77
CA GLN A 739 -13.19 9.90 -31.59
C GLN A 739 -12.17 11.00 -31.92
N LEU A 740 -10.89 10.73 -31.68
CA LEU A 740 -9.82 11.68 -31.93
C LEU A 740 -9.12 11.38 -33.27
N ALA A 741 -8.89 12.44 -34.05
CA ALA A 741 -8.08 12.37 -35.26
C ALA A 741 -6.59 12.35 -34.86
N LEU A 742 -6.01 11.17 -34.65
CA LEU A 742 -4.66 10.99 -34.08
C LEU A 742 -3.57 11.78 -34.86
N HIS A 743 -3.72 11.94 -36.16
CA HIS A 743 -2.81 12.73 -37.01
C HIS A 743 -2.89 14.24 -36.72
N LYS A 744 -3.98 14.73 -36.15
CA LYS A 744 -4.16 16.12 -35.70
C LYS A 744 -3.71 16.32 -34.28
N THR A 745 -3.77 15.26 -33.47
CA THR A 745 -3.43 15.30 -32.05
C THR A 745 -2.25 14.37 -31.69
N PRO A 746 -1.11 14.41 -32.42
CA PRO A 746 -0.01 13.48 -32.21
C PRO A 746 0.64 13.61 -30.83
N HIS A 747 0.50 14.75 -30.17
CA HIS A 747 0.97 14.99 -28.81
C HIS A 747 0.26 14.13 -27.76
N LEU A 748 -0.93 13.59 -28.07
CA LEU A 748 -1.67 12.68 -27.17
C LEU A 748 -1.17 11.24 -27.26
N ILE A 749 -0.36 10.90 -28.27
CA ILE A 749 0.16 9.53 -28.44
C ILE A 749 0.99 9.06 -27.23
N PRO A 750 1.93 9.86 -26.71
CA PRO A 750 2.65 9.52 -25.49
C PRO A 750 1.90 9.87 -24.20
N ALA A 751 0.81 10.62 -24.27
CA ALA A 751 0.07 11.14 -23.11
C ALA A 751 -0.75 10.10 -22.31
#